data_88d9086bfef9d0f0805d585d97457126
#
_entry.id   88d9086bfef9d0f0805d585d97457126
#
_cell.length_a   1.000
_cell.length_b   1.000
_cell.length_c   1.000
_cell.angle_alpha   90.00
_cell.angle_beta   90.00
_cell.angle_gamma   90.00
#
_symmetry.space_group_name_H-M   'P 1'
#
loop_
_entity.id
_entity.type
_entity.pdbx_description
1 polymer ?
#
loop_
_entity_poly.entity_id
_entity_poly.type
_entity_poly.pdbx_seq_one_letter_code
_entity_poly.pdbx_strand_id
1 'polypeptide(L)'
;GSNNNAGSNNKNGSNSNGSVNNGKPGNGQAGQNGQGQNGNPSNNQNGQNSNGQGQSGQGQNGKPGKGHNGQSGSGSGRGINMSSNPVNQMPGIYNAAMHQQKPGDVTDKLINYNKLAKQHKFNRALFRDKEIDDIIAALSTRDHPNVLLSGEAGVGKTNLVEELANRLVEGDKIAVTMLGKKTTIYELPLSNLVAGNGIVGQIEQLVNDIIKFASDPKNHAILYIDEIHQLFNSHNTEYRSIAQQLKPALARGDLHVIASTTTQEVRFLKTDSAFARRFIEIRVPEFTHEQMAQLLIKVKPKYEKFHGLTFNDEDALDIVKIAHKYNVYRHDPDLTMTLVDRTMSNYKTNLLANGINPQNLSVSLTVFDNNAKKILAPTSKQANVAAKVQKIVDKSFIGQKKAVDTVHKELVNMDLDLIDRKRPISFLFAGPTGTGKTQLAKDMAQGIYGDEKSLIYLNMTEYSSSMSITKLIGSSSGYVGSDSSQQLPLDSLETNPYQIIVLDEFEKASPQVKQLFMQALDEGEITTNHNTKINFKNAIVIATTNAGVSEEVPIGFNSTNTDEDAIQNLSADFPVELLNRFEHVVMFESLSKDEYTDILRVKYNQFAQQIYDHSKLKIDPFEIKDDETPDFLEKLADDTYDRHLNGRPAERAVMSYIQGKMAEEMNVQ
;
A
#
# COMPACT_ATOMS: atom_id res chain seq x y z
N GLY A 1 19.35 37.28 54.24
CA GLY A 1 19.11 38.70 54.21
C GLY A 1 18.24 39.02 53.04
N SER A 2 17.06 39.34 53.35
CA SER A 2 16.43 40.68 53.51
C SER A 2 16.14 41.31 52.17
N ASN A 3 14.95 41.37 51.87
CA ASN A 3 13.87 42.32 52.06
C ASN A 3 13.51 43.16 50.86
N ASN A 4 12.20 43.07 50.57
CA ASN A 4 11.21 44.15 50.54
C ASN A 4 11.19 44.99 49.26
N ASN A 5 10.11 45.40 48.72
CA ASN A 5 8.72 45.62 49.07
C ASN A 5 8.07 46.38 47.91
N ALA A 6 6.84 46.06 47.64
CA ALA A 6 5.69 46.93 47.57
C ALA A 6 5.68 48.03 46.48
N GLY A 7 4.65 48.20 45.82
CA GLY A 7 3.25 48.45 45.98
C GLY A 7 2.82 49.23 44.75
N SER A 8 1.70 49.04 44.33
CA SER A 8 0.35 49.44 44.54
C SER A 8 -0.18 50.43 43.48
N ASN A 9 -1.35 50.08 43.00
CA ASN A 9 -2.53 50.94 42.76
C ASN A 9 -2.44 52.09 41.72
N ASN A 10 -3.37 52.29 40.85
CA ASN A 10 -4.81 52.39 40.99
C ASN A 10 -5.47 52.75 39.66
N LYS A 11 -6.61 52.16 39.39
CA LYS A 11 -7.94 52.71 39.10
C LYS A 11 -8.20 53.61 37.88
N ASN A 12 -9.32 53.22 37.32
CA ASN A 12 -10.46 53.98 36.79
C ASN A 12 -10.33 54.44 35.33
N GLY A 13 -11.30 54.29 34.52
CA GLY A 13 -12.73 54.04 34.69
C GLY A 13 -13.47 54.49 33.45
N SER A 14 -14.61 53.86 33.30
CA SER A 14 -15.89 54.37 32.77
C SER A 14 -16.01 54.54 31.24
N ASN A 15 -16.85 53.71 30.67
CA ASN A 15 -18.29 53.92 30.37
C ASN A 15 -18.59 54.86 29.21
N SER A 16 -19.26 54.32 28.19
CA SER A 16 -20.66 54.58 27.83
C SER A 16 -20.94 54.02 26.43
N ASN A 17 -21.82 53.08 26.28
CA ASN A 17 -23.26 53.17 26.00
C ASN A 17 -23.63 53.84 24.68
N GLY A 18 -24.42 53.08 23.92
CA GLY A 18 -25.36 53.55 22.90
C GLY A 18 -25.50 52.57 21.76
N SER A 19 -26.34 51.57 21.84
CA SER A 19 -27.79 51.57 21.63
C SER A 19 -28.18 51.53 20.14
N VAL A 20 -28.61 50.35 19.71
CA VAL A 20 -29.86 50.03 19.01
C VAL A 20 -30.25 50.83 17.78
N ASN A 21 -30.41 50.20 16.63
CA ASN A 21 -31.73 50.11 16.03
C ASN A 21 -31.87 49.08 14.89
N ASN A 22 -32.98 48.44 14.95
CA ASN A 22 -33.67 47.57 14.02
C ASN A 22 -34.00 48.22 12.68
N GLY A 23 -34.10 47.40 11.63
CA GLY A 23 -34.82 47.78 10.44
C GLY A 23 -34.82 46.74 9.36
N LYS A 24 -35.80 45.85 9.38
CA LYS A 24 -36.44 45.19 8.24
C LYS A 24 -37.78 45.92 8.01
N PRO A 25 -38.51 45.69 6.90
CA PRO A 25 -38.28 45.14 5.57
C PRO A 25 -38.85 46.03 4.41
N GLY A 26 -38.70 45.66 3.15
CA GLY A 26 -39.42 46.28 2.05
C GLY A 26 -39.41 45.44 0.81
N ASN A 27 -40.56 44.94 0.51
CA ASN A 27 -41.02 44.30 -0.76
C ASN A 27 -41.08 45.30 -1.94
N GLY A 28 -40.97 44.76 -3.15
CA GLY A 28 -41.38 45.40 -4.41
C GLY A 28 -40.82 44.60 -5.57
N GLN A 29 -41.45 43.72 -6.13
CA GLN A 29 -42.41 43.50 -7.24
C GLN A 29 -42.07 44.23 -8.53
N ALA A 30 -41.89 43.41 -9.59
CA ALA A 30 -42.56 43.37 -10.87
C ALA A 30 -41.99 44.15 -12.06
N GLY A 31 -41.93 43.46 -13.19
CA GLY A 31 -41.85 43.92 -14.56
C GLY A 31 -41.08 42.91 -15.41
N GLN A 32 -41.63 41.94 -15.95
CA GLN A 32 -42.43 41.64 -17.16
C GLN A 32 -41.81 42.13 -18.46
N ASN A 33 -41.67 41.13 -19.33
CA ASN A 33 -41.92 41.07 -20.79
C ASN A 33 -40.73 41.10 -21.75
N GLY A 34 -40.79 40.08 -22.65
CA GLY A 34 -40.17 40.05 -23.95
C GLY A 34 -39.85 38.62 -24.43
N GLN A 35 -40.77 37.97 -24.85
CA GLN A 35 -41.16 37.06 -25.90
C GLN A 35 -40.29 37.13 -27.19
N GLY A 36 -40.10 35.93 -27.77
CA GLY A 36 -39.74 35.65 -29.15
C GLY A 36 -39.01 34.34 -29.26
N GLN A 37 -39.63 33.26 -29.35
CA GLN A 37 -40.26 32.46 -30.40
C GLN A 37 -39.30 32.01 -31.50
N ASN A 38 -39.22 30.68 -31.56
CA ASN A 38 -39.36 29.77 -32.71
C ASN A 38 -38.15 29.51 -33.62
N GLY A 39 -37.93 28.21 -33.80
CA GLY A 39 -37.33 27.69 -34.99
C GLY A 39 -36.73 26.27 -34.85
N ASN A 40 -37.54 25.27 -34.64
CA ASN A 40 -37.32 23.95 -35.23
C ASN A 40 -38.28 23.87 -36.41
N PRO A 41 -38.07 23.17 -37.53
CA PRO A 41 -37.96 21.74 -37.57
C PRO A 41 -37.13 21.10 -38.73
N SER A 42 -36.89 19.81 -38.53
CA SER A 42 -37.11 18.70 -39.47
C SER A 42 -36.30 18.50 -40.74
N ASN A 43 -35.78 17.29 -40.79
CA ASN A 43 -35.97 16.25 -41.80
C ASN A 43 -35.27 16.39 -43.16
N ASN A 44 -34.58 15.37 -43.51
CA ASN A 44 -34.77 14.35 -44.54
C ASN A 44 -33.44 13.76 -44.97
N GLN A 45 -33.27 12.46 -44.79
CA GLN A 45 -33.51 11.35 -45.71
C GLN A 45 -32.58 11.31 -46.94
N ASN A 46 -32.04 10.11 -47.03
CA ASN A 46 -31.84 9.28 -48.23
C ASN A 46 -30.51 9.29 -48.96
N GLY A 47 -30.11 8.05 -49.18
CA GLY A 47 -29.31 7.54 -50.28
C GLY A 47 -28.40 6.40 -49.77
N GLN A 48 -28.85 5.18 -49.66
CA GLN A 48 -28.98 4.07 -50.61
C GLN A 48 -27.66 3.68 -51.29
N ASN A 49 -27.26 2.49 -50.94
CA ASN A 49 -27.02 1.27 -51.75
C ASN A 49 -25.69 1.16 -52.50
N SER A 50 -25.01 0.04 -52.21
CA SER A 50 -24.84 -1.13 -53.09
C SER A 50 -23.90 -2.13 -52.44
N ASN A 51 -24.35 -3.29 -52.04
CA ASN A 51 -24.33 -4.57 -52.74
C ASN A 51 -22.95 -5.03 -53.27
N GLY A 52 -22.50 -6.12 -52.72
CA GLY A 52 -21.44 -6.96 -53.26
C GLY A 52 -21.44 -8.35 -52.58
N GLN A 53 -22.25 -9.23 -53.12
CA GLN A 53 -22.31 -10.68 -52.82
C GLN A 53 -21.09 -11.41 -53.41
N GLY A 54 -20.77 -12.56 -52.81
CA GLY A 54 -19.94 -13.61 -53.35
C GLY A 54 -19.58 -14.61 -52.27
N GLN A 55 -20.37 -15.53 -51.98
CA GLN A 55 -20.58 -16.96 -52.38
C GLN A 55 -19.30 -17.83 -52.26
N SER A 56 -19.38 -18.70 -51.27
CA SER A 56 -19.32 -20.19 -51.30
C SER A 56 -18.10 -20.88 -51.88
N GLY A 57 -17.56 -21.79 -51.10
CA GLY A 57 -16.67 -22.86 -51.54
C GLY A 57 -16.55 -23.97 -50.50
N GLN A 58 -17.35 -25.01 -50.63
CA GLN A 58 -17.26 -26.31 -49.95
C GLN A 58 -16.13 -27.16 -50.55
N GLY A 59 -15.58 -28.07 -49.74
CA GLY A 59 -14.77 -29.22 -50.20
C GLY A 59 -14.08 -29.85 -49.00
N GLN A 60 -14.59 -30.78 -48.40
CA GLN A 60 -14.68 -32.26 -48.47
C GLN A 60 -13.31 -32.98 -48.46
N ASN A 61 -13.16 -33.78 -47.40
CA ASN A 61 -12.66 -35.19 -47.33
C ASN A 61 -11.20 -35.52 -47.64
N GLY A 62 -10.60 -36.25 -46.71
CA GLY A 62 -9.46 -37.11 -46.95
C GLY A 62 -8.86 -37.75 -45.70
N LYS A 63 -9.34 -38.92 -45.30
CA LYS A 63 -8.59 -39.98 -44.57
C LYS A 63 -8.18 -41.02 -45.61
N PRO A 64 -7.31 -42.03 -45.32
CA PRO A 64 -6.35 -42.34 -44.26
C PRO A 64 -5.01 -42.90 -44.81
N GLY A 65 -4.02 -43.10 -43.96
CA GLY A 65 -2.80 -43.82 -44.30
C GLY A 65 -2.12 -44.48 -43.09
N LYS A 66 -2.08 -45.79 -43.14
CA LYS A 66 -1.48 -46.74 -42.18
C LYS A 66 0.05 -46.86 -42.36
N GLY A 67 0.70 -47.37 -41.33
CA GLY A 67 1.87 -48.23 -41.47
C GLY A 67 3.00 -47.93 -40.49
N HIS A 68 3.20 -48.79 -39.63
CA HIS A 68 4.18 -49.86 -39.29
C HIS A 68 5.35 -49.45 -38.37
N ASN A 69 5.38 -50.07 -37.23
CA ASN A 69 6.20 -51.21 -36.71
C ASN A 69 7.67 -50.91 -36.27
N GLY A 70 7.99 -51.47 -35.12
CA GLY A 70 9.30 -51.84 -34.61
C GLY A 70 9.34 -51.65 -33.07
N GLN A 71 9.00 -52.61 -32.24
CA GLN A 71 9.73 -53.70 -31.59
C GLN A 71 11.11 -53.26 -31.06
N SER A 72 11.50 -53.44 -29.81
CA SER A 72 11.52 -54.58 -28.85
C SER A 72 12.21 -54.04 -27.60
N GLY A 73 12.09 -54.51 -26.44
CA GLY A 73 12.09 -55.76 -25.74
C GLY A 73 12.25 -55.51 -24.26
N SER A 74 11.61 -56.27 -23.54
CA SER A 74 11.91 -57.34 -22.59
C SER A 74 12.25 -56.98 -21.14
N GLY A 75 11.50 -57.61 -20.23
CA GLY A 75 11.98 -58.21 -19.01
C GLY A 75 10.98 -58.22 -17.84
N SER A 76 10.21 -59.26 -17.74
CA SER A 76 9.95 -60.23 -16.66
C SER A 76 9.62 -59.66 -15.25
N GLY A 77 8.63 -60.11 -14.51
CA GLY A 77 7.92 -61.33 -14.49
C GLY A 77 7.03 -61.49 -13.27
N ARG A 78 6.11 -62.44 -13.41
CA ARG A 78 5.34 -63.16 -12.38
C ARG A 78 4.25 -62.40 -11.65
N GLY A 79 2.97 -62.79 -11.72
CA GLY A 79 2.31 -64.02 -12.06
C GLY A 79 1.18 -64.27 -11.06
N ILE A 80 0.09 -64.78 -11.63
CA ILE A 80 -0.92 -65.70 -11.06
C ILE A 80 -2.33 -65.10 -11.04
N ASN A 81 -3.09 -65.38 -12.07
CA ASN A 81 -4.15 -66.37 -12.34
C ASN A 81 -5.50 -66.13 -11.68
N MET A 82 -6.41 -65.97 -12.51
CA MET A 82 -7.53 -66.77 -13.10
C MET A 82 -8.84 -66.56 -12.32
N SER A 83 -10.00 -66.41 -12.88
CA SER A 83 -10.60 -67.03 -14.06
C SER A 83 -11.95 -66.40 -14.44
N SER A 84 -12.17 -66.34 -15.74
CA SER A 84 -13.38 -66.72 -16.50
C SER A 84 -14.66 -65.95 -16.41
N ASN A 85 -14.96 -65.36 -17.58
CA ASN A 85 -16.21 -65.03 -18.26
C ASN A 85 -17.35 -66.10 -18.21
N PRO A 86 -18.64 -65.85 -18.69
CA PRO A 86 -18.99 -64.97 -19.81
C PRO A 86 -20.39 -64.25 -19.74
N VAL A 87 -20.48 -63.18 -20.54
CA VAL A 87 -21.53 -62.71 -21.47
C VAL A 87 -23.03 -62.99 -21.14
N ASN A 88 -23.84 -61.96 -21.01
CA ASN A 88 -24.96 -61.62 -21.94
C ASN A 88 -25.75 -60.37 -21.52
N GLN A 89 -25.77 -59.41 -22.45
CA GLN A 89 -26.89 -58.63 -23.02
C GLN A 89 -28.13 -58.35 -22.15
N MET A 90 -28.42 -57.10 -21.92
CA MET A 90 -29.34 -56.18 -22.59
C MET A 90 -29.87 -55.08 -21.63
N PRO A 91 -30.63 -54.06 -22.07
CA PRO A 91 -30.30 -52.67 -21.81
C PRO A 91 -31.26 -51.93 -20.87
N GLY A 92 -30.78 -50.80 -20.40
CA GLY A 92 -31.73 -49.78 -19.92
C GLY A 92 -32.17 -49.95 -18.47
N ILE A 93 -31.54 -49.19 -17.65
CA ILE A 93 -32.10 -48.28 -16.67
C ILE A 93 -30.90 -47.57 -16.05
N TYR A 94 -30.68 -46.32 -16.44
CA TYR A 94 -29.84 -45.39 -15.68
C TYR A 94 -30.54 -45.14 -14.35
N ASN A 95 -30.39 -46.01 -13.39
CA ASN A 95 -30.52 -45.67 -11.99
C ASN A 95 -29.13 -45.22 -11.55
N ALA A 96 -28.88 -43.91 -11.69
CA ALA A 96 -27.91 -43.22 -10.87
C ALA A 96 -28.33 -43.49 -9.42
N ALA A 97 -27.74 -44.48 -8.80
CA ALA A 97 -27.60 -44.53 -7.36
C ALA A 97 -26.74 -43.32 -7.01
N MET A 98 -27.37 -42.16 -6.88
CA MET A 98 -26.87 -41.11 -6.03
C MET A 98 -26.63 -41.79 -4.68
N HIS A 99 -25.37 -42.02 -4.34
CA HIS A 99 -25.00 -42.12 -2.96
C HIS A 99 -25.51 -40.84 -2.31
N GLN A 100 -26.72 -40.95 -1.70
CA GLN A 100 -27.11 -40.07 -0.64
C GLN A 100 -26.07 -40.30 0.48
N GLN A 101 -24.91 -39.61 0.40
CA GLN A 101 -24.23 -39.25 1.59
C GLN A 101 -25.29 -38.60 2.46
N LYS A 102 -25.57 -39.18 3.63
CA LYS A 102 -26.30 -38.47 4.68
C LYS A 102 -25.72 -37.07 4.69
N PRO A 103 -26.56 -36.01 4.59
CA PRO A 103 -26.04 -34.65 4.72
C PRO A 103 -25.26 -34.62 6.03
N GLY A 104 -23.94 -34.44 5.96
CA GLY A 104 -23.15 -34.16 7.15
C GLY A 104 -23.82 -32.95 7.80
N ASP A 105 -23.94 -33.00 9.12
CA ASP A 105 -24.58 -31.93 9.86
C ASP A 105 -23.98 -30.61 9.37
N VAL A 106 -24.80 -29.67 8.88
CA VAL A 106 -24.37 -28.36 8.37
C VAL A 106 -23.46 -27.66 9.37
N THR A 107 -23.67 -27.93 10.66
CA THR A 107 -22.84 -27.39 11.75
C THR A 107 -21.40 -27.88 11.73
N ASP A 108 -21.07 -28.99 11.05
CA ASP A 108 -19.69 -29.46 10.88
C ASP A 108 -18.85 -28.55 9.96
N LYS A 109 -19.52 -27.74 9.16
CA LYS A 109 -18.88 -26.75 8.26
C LYS A 109 -18.72 -25.37 8.89
N LEU A 110 -19.28 -25.16 10.07
CA LEU A 110 -19.28 -23.92 10.83
C LEU A 110 -18.40 -24.05 12.07
N ILE A 111 -17.79 -22.96 12.49
CA ILE A 111 -17.02 -22.91 13.73
C ILE A 111 -17.93 -22.41 14.86
N ASN A 112 -18.20 -23.23 15.85
CA ASN A 112 -19.07 -22.88 16.98
C ASN A 112 -18.27 -22.09 18.04
N TYR A 113 -18.47 -20.77 18.11
CA TYR A 113 -17.78 -19.87 19.04
C TYR A 113 -18.17 -20.12 20.49
N ASN A 114 -19.43 -20.42 20.79
CA ASN A 114 -19.85 -20.73 22.16
C ASN A 114 -19.17 -22.00 22.69
N LYS A 115 -18.90 -22.98 21.83
CA LYS A 115 -18.12 -24.17 22.20
C LYS A 115 -16.67 -23.82 22.53
N LEU A 116 -16.06 -22.93 21.74
CA LEU A 116 -14.68 -22.46 21.97
C LEU A 116 -14.61 -21.59 23.24
N ALA A 117 -15.60 -20.73 23.47
CA ALA A 117 -15.72 -19.93 24.69
C ALA A 117 -15.80 -20.81 25.96
N LYS A 118 -16.61 -21.89 25.93
CA LYS A 118 -16.67 -22.87 27.03
C LYS A 118 -15.34 -23.58 27.29
N GLN A 119 -14.49 -23.67 26.27
CA GLN A 119 -13.13 -24.24 26.38
C GLN A 119 -12.09 -23.20 26.79
N HIS A 120 -12.50 -21.95 27.10
CA HIS A 120 -11.63 -20.82 27.44
C HIS A 120 -10.54 -20.55 26.40
N LYS A 121 -10.88 -20.74 25.12
CA LYS A 121 -9.94 -20.50 24.00
C LYS A 121 -9.87 -19.05 23.58
N PHE A 122 -10.82 -18.22 23.98
CA PHE A 122 -10.92 -16.82 23.62
C PHE A 122 -10.33 -15.91 24.69
N ASN A 123 -9.71 -14.82 24.25
CA ASN A 123 -9.28 -13.76 25.12
C ASN A 123 -10.45 -12.81 25.43
N ARG A 124 -10.38 -12.13 26.58
CA ARG A 124 -11.37 -11.10 26.95
C ARG A 124 -11.11 -9.81 26.13
N ALA A 125 -12.16 -9.21 25.59
CA ALA A 125 -12.09 -7.89 24.97
C ALA A 125 -12.23 -6.82 26.06
N LEU A 126 -11.11 -6.43 26.64
CA LEU A 126 -11.08 -5.41 27.69
C LEU A 126 -11.31 -4.03 27.10
N PHE A 127 -12.01 -3.12 27.87
CA PHE A 127 -12.32 -1.74 27.47
C PHE A 127 -13.19 -1.62 26.20
N ARG A 128 -14.01 -2.64 25.91
CA ARG A 128 -14.89 -2.72 24.75
C ARG A 128 -16.36 -2.93 25.11
N ASP A 129 -16.73 -2.64 26.35
CA ASP A 129 -18.10 -2.87 26.82
C ASP A 129 -19.12 -2.13 25.98
N LYS A 130 -18.83 -0.88 25.61
CA LYS A 130 -19.71 -0.06 24.79
C LYS A 130 -19.97 -0.69 23.41
N GLU A 131 -18.91 -1.08 22.71
CA GLU A 131 -19.02 -1.68 21.39
C GLU A 131 -19.78 -3.01 21.45
N ILE A 132 -19.63 -3.79 22.51
CA ILE A 132 -20.37 -5.04 22.71
C ILE A 132 -21.85 -4.76 22.98
N ASP A 133 -22.15 -3.78 23.80
CA ASP A 133 -23.54 -3.38 24.07
C ASP A 133 -24.21 -2.83 22.80
N ASP A 134 -23.49 -2.07 21.98
CA ASP A 134 -23.95 -1.60 20.67
C ASP A 134 -24.23 -2.78 19.71
N ILE A 135 -23.39 -3.82 19.71
CA ILE A 135 -23.60 -5.07 18.93
C ILE A 135 -24.87 -5.78 19.40
N ILE A 136 -25.06 -5.93 20.72
CA ILE A 136 -26.23 -6.59 21.30
C ILE A 136 -27.51 -5.81 20.94
N ALA A 137 -27.47 -4.48 21.07
CA ALA A 137 -28.59 -3.63 20.72
C ALA A 137 -28.97 -3.74 19.24
N ALA A 138 -27.98 -3.71 18.34
CA ALA A 138 -28.18 -3.81 16.91
C ALA A 138 -28.74 -5.19 16.50
N LEU A 139 -28.25 -6.29 17.08
CA LEU A 139 -28.74 -7.65 16.84
C LEU A 139 -30.17 -7.87 17.37
N SER A 140 -30.60 -7.03 18.31
CA SER A 140 -31.96 -7.11 18.90
C SER A 140 -32.98 -6.25 18.16
N THR A 141 -32.60 -5.62 17.04
CA THR A 141 -33.53 -4.82 16.21
C THR A 141 -34.50 -5.73 15.45
N ARG A 142 -35.74 -5.25 15.21
CA ARG A 142 -36.78 -6.02 14.57
C ARG A 142 -36.56 -6.25 13.07
N ASP A 143 -36.17 -5.18 12.37
CA ASP A 143 -36.22 -5.21 10.90
C ASP A 143 -34.92 -5.57 10.22
N HIS A 144 -33.78 -5.28 10.84
CA HIS A 144 -32.44 -5.56 10.28
C HIS A 144 -31.46 -5.93 11.39
N PRO A 145 -31.55 -7.15 11.97
CA PRO A 145 -30.69 -7.58 13.06
C PRO A 145 -29.30 -8.01 12.59
N ASN A 146 -28.66 -7.17 11.77
CA ASN A 146 -27.35 -7.48 11.22
C ASN A 146 -26.37 -6.35 11.53
N VAL A 147 -25.15 -6.73 11.92
CA VAL A 147 -24.08 -5.83 12.34
C VAL A 147 -22.90 -5.92 11.39
N LEU A 148 -22.38 -4.77 10.98
CA LEU A 148 -21.11 -4.64 10.28
C LEU A 148 -20.10 -3.97 11.19
N LEU A 149 -19.09 -4.73 11.65
CA LEU A 149 -17.96 -4.21 12.38
C LEU A 149 -16.95 -3.63 11.40
N SER A 150 -16.77 -2.33 11.40
CA SER A 150 -15.78 -1.63 10.58
C SER A 150 -14.67 -1.04 11.45
N GLY A 151 -13.43 -1.11 10.99
CA GLY A 151 -12.27 -0.57 11.72
C GLY A 151 -10.98 -1.04 11.08
N GLU A 152 -9.87 -0.40 11.43
CA GLU A 152 -8.56 -0.75 10.87
C GLU A 152 -8.15 -2.21 11.18
N ALA A 153 -7.21 -2.75 10.39
CA ALA A 153 -6.69 -4.08 10.65
C ALA A 153 -5.97 -4.11 12.01
N GLY A 154 -6.26 -5.13 12.84
CA GLY A 154 -5.61 -5.27 14.15
C GLY A 154 -6.29 -4.57 15.32
N VAL A 155 -7.39 -3.80 15.13
CA VAL A 155 -8.11 -3.12 16.23
C VAL A 155 -8.94 -4.05 17.12
N GLY A 156 -9.06 -5.33 16.74
CA GLY A 156 -9.74 -6.35 17.57
C GLY A 156 -11.20 -6.60 17.22
N LYS A 157 -11.63 -6.44 15.96
CA LYS A 157 -12.99 -6.74 15.51
C LYS A 157 -13.44 -8.17 15.83
N THR A 158 -12.61 -9.14 15.51
CA THR A 158 -12.88 -10.57 15.79
C THR A 158 -12.97 -10.84 17.29
N ASN A 159 -12.11 -10.18 18.10
CA ASN A 159 -12.13 -10.32 19.55
C ASN A 159 -13.43 -9.81 20.20
N LEU A 160 -14.14 -8.83 19.58
CA LEU A 160 -15.47 -8.42 20.04
C LEU A 160 -16.51 -9.53 19.89
N VAL A 161 -16.45 -10.28 18.80
CA VAL A 161 -17.36 -11.40 18.57
C VAL A 161 -17.04 -12.59 19.50
N GLU A 162 -15.77 -12.85 19.74
CA GLU A 162 -15.29 -13.80 20.74
C GLU A 162 -15.77 -13.45 22.15
N GLU A 163 -15.69 -12.18 22.52
CA GLU A 163 -16.16 -11.70 23.83
C GLU A 163 -17.69 -11.78 23.95
N LEU A 164 -18.43 -11.50 22.89
CA LEU A 164 -19.88 -11.70 22.89
C LEU A 164 -20.21 -13.17 23.13
N ALA A 165 -19.48 -14.11 22.53
CA ALA A 165 -19.62 -15.54 22.81
C ALA A 165 -19.27 -15.90 24.25
N ASN A 166 -18.21 -15.31 24.84
CA ASN A 166 -17.89 -15.47 26.26
C ASN A 166 -19.04 -15.00 27.16
N ARG A 167 -19.58 -13.79 26.90
CA ARG A 167 -20.71 -13.23 27.67
C ARG A 167 -21.97 -14.10 27.60
N LEU A 168 -22.30 -14.63 26.42
CA LEU A 168 -23.44 -15.55 26.25
C LEU A 168 -23.25 -16.84 27.05
N VAL A 169 -22.05 -17.40 27.05
CA VAL A 169 -21.73 -18.65 27.78
C VAL A 169 -21.70 -18.44 29.28
N GLU A 170 -21.16 -17.31 29.75
CA GLU A 170 -21.10 -16.94 31.17
C GLU A 170 -22.46 -16.52 31.74
N GLY A 171 -23.43 -16.28 30.86
CA GLY A 171 -24.78 -15.89 31.28
C GLY A 171 -24.88 -14.39 31.62
N ASP A 172 -24.12 -13.54 30.93
CA ASP A 172 -24.25 -12.10 31.06
C ASP A 172 -25.70 -11.65 30.96
N LYS A 173 -26.14 -10.80 31.89
CA LYS A 173 -27.54 -10.43 32.03
C LYS A 173 -28.08 -9.71 30.79
N ILE A 174 -27.30 -8.79 30.21
CA ILE A 174 -27.74 -8.02 29.03
C ILE A 174 -27.77 -8.92 27.81
N ALA A 175 -26.68 -9.64 27.52
CA ALA A 175 -26.59 -10.54 26.38
C ALA A 175 -27.69 -11.62 26.39
N VAL A 176 -27.92 -12.26 27.54
CA VAL A 176 -28.90 -13.33 27.68
C VAL A 176 -30.34 -12.79 27.63
N THR A 177 -30.60 -11.60 28.18
CA THR A 177 -31.96 -11.02 28.13
C THR A 177 -32.33 -10.57 26.72
N MET A 178 -31.39 -9.96 26.01
CA MET A 178 -31.65 -9.36 24.70
C MET A 178 -31.60 -10.40 23.55
N LEU A 179 -30.63 -11.29 23.59
CA LEU A 179 -30.39 -12.25 22.49
C LEU A 179 -30.94 -13.66 22.80
N GLY A 180 -31.18 -13.99 24.06
CA GLY A 180 -31.64 -15.30 24.51
C GLY A 180 -30.53 -16.23 24.98
N LYS A 181 -30.81 -17.02 26.03
CA LYS A 181 -29.85 -17.94 26.65
C LYS A 181 -29.32 -19.05 25.72
N LYS A 182 -30.08 -19.41 24.68
CA LYS A 182 -29.72 -20.50 23.76
C LYS A 182 -28.95 -20.00 22.53
N THR A 183 -28.77 -18.70 22.42
CA THR A 183 -28.10 -18.11 21.24
C THR A 183 -26.67 -18.59 21.12
N THR A 184 -26.33 -19.01 19.90
CA THR A 184 -25.01 -19.54 19.55
C THR A 184 -24.47 -18.82 18.34
N ILE A 185 -23.21 -18.37 18.44
CA ILE A 185 -22.51 -17.72 17.32
C ILE A 185 -21.75 -18.79 16.55
N TYR A 186 -21.95 -18.79 15.23
CA TYR A 186 -21.27 -19.66 14.29
C TYR A 186 -20.51 -18.84 13.28
N GLU A 187 -19.21 -19.02 13.21
CA GLU A 187 -18.39 -18.43 12.14
C GLU A 187 -18.56 -19.23 10.85
N LEU A 188 -18.75 -18.51 9.76
CA LEU A 188 -18.78 -19.04 8.41
C LEU A 188 -17.40 -18.81 7.75
N PRO A 189 -16.50 -19.81 7.74
CA PRO A 189 -15.15 -19.65 7.16
C PRO A 189 -15.24 -19.68 5.63
N LEU A 190 -15.21 -18.51 4.97
CA LEU A 190 -15.36 -18.37 3.53
C LEU A 190 -14.37 -19.21 2.73
N SER A 191 -13.12 -19.27 3.16
CA SER A 191 -12.06 -20.06 2.53
C SER A 191 -12.35 -21.56 2.50
N ASN A 192 -12.94 -22.09 3.55
CA ASN A 192 -13.26 -23.52 3.66
C ASN A 192 -14.45 -23.93 2.78
N LEU A 193 -15.35 -22.98 2.49
CA LEU A 193 -16.47 -23.22 1.57
C LEU A 193 -15.99 -23.44 0.13
N VAL A 194 -14.96 -22.70 -0.27
CA VAL A 194 -14.40 -22.72 -1.62
C VAL A 194 -13.43 -23.90 -1.78
N ALA A 195 -12.55 -24.15 -0.81
CA ALA A 195 -11.50 -25.16 -0.91
C ALA A 195 -12.00 -26.61 -0.97
N GLY A 196 -13.22 -26.89 -0.50
CA GLY A 196 -13.76 -28.26 -0.41
C GLY A 196 -14.71 -28.68 -1.53
N ASN A 197 -15.16 -27.74 -2.37
CA ASN A 197 -16.25 -27.96 -3.31
C ASN A 197 -15.87 -27.42 -4.70
N GLY A 198 -15.26 -28.26 -5.54
CA GLY A 198 -14.80 -27.87 -6.88
C GLY A 198 -15.89 -27.56 -7.91
N ILE A 199 -17.17 -27.54 -7.53
CA ILE A 199 -18.31 -27.28 -8.43
C ILE A 199 -19.19 -26.22 -7.80
N VAL A 200 -19.43 -25.10 -8.49
CA VAL A 200 -20.23 -23.95 -8.02
C VAL A 200 -21.59 -24.36 -7.45
N GLY A 201 -22.30 -25.29 -8.06
CA GLY A 201 -23.61 -25.78 -7.58
C GLY A 201 -23.57 -26.46 -6.20
N GLN A 202 -22.45 -27.06 -5.80
CA GLN A 202 -22.32 -27.66 -4.46
C GLN A 202 -22.12 -26.58 -3.39
N ILE A 203 -21.38 -25.52 -3.72
CA ILE A 203 -21.22 -24.36 -2.84
C ILE A 203 -22.57 -23.67 -2.61
N GLU A 204 -23.34 -23.46 -3.68
CA GLU A 204 -24.66 -22.85 -3.59
C GLU A 204 -25.62 -23.67 -2.72
N GLN A 205 -25.64 -24.99 -2.88
CA GLN A 205 -26.45 -25.87 -2.06
C GLN A 205 -26.04 -25.81 -0.58
N LEU A 206 -24.74 -25.88 -0.29
CA LEU A 206 -24.21 -25.79 1.07
C LEU A 206 -24.56 -24.46 1.73
N VAL A 207 -24.37 -23.34 1.02
CA VAL A 207 -24.71 -22.00 1.52
C VAL A 207 -26.23 -21.89 1.79
N ASN A 208 -27.07 -22.40 0.90
CA ASN A 208 -28.49 -22.44 1.12
C ASN A 208 -28.89 -23.28 2.36
N ASP A 209 -28.25 -24.40 2.59
CA ASP A 209 -28.50 -25.22 3.78
C ASP A 209 -28.02 -24.54 5.06
N ILE A 210 -26.88 -23.81 5.03
CA ILE A 210 -26.43 -22.95 6.13
C ILE A 210 -27.43 -21.83 6.40
N ILE A 211 -27.94 -21.16 5.36
CA ILE A 211 -28.95 -20.11 5.50
C ILE A 211 -30.22 -20.67 6.13
N LYS A 212 -30.72 -21.83 5.67
CA LYS A 212 -31.90 -22.49 6.27
C LYS A 212 -31.66 -22.82 7.74
N PHE A 213 -30.51 -23.38 8.08
CA PHE A 213 -30.13 -23.67 9.47
C PHE A 213 -30.14 -22.41 10.32
N ALA A 214 -29.48 -21.33 9.84
CA ALA A 214 -29.32 -20.09 10.62
C ALA A 214 -30.64 -19.28 10.71
N SER A 215 -31.52 -19.39 9.72
CA SER A 215 -32.82 -18.73 9.72
C SER A 215 -33.92 -19.51 10.49
N ASP A 216 -33.66 -20.75 10.93
CA ASP A 216 -34.65 -21.47 11.77
C ASP A 216 -34.58 -20.93 13.21
N PRO A 217 -35.67 -20.31 13.72
CA PRO A 217 -35.69 -19.74 15.08
C PRO A 217 -35.35 -20.76 16.18
N LYS A 218 -35.50 -22.06 15.92
CA LYS A 218 -35.20 -23.13 16.89
C LYS A 218 -33.70 -23.25 17.16
N ASN A 219 -32.89 -22.89 16.18
CA ASN A 219 -31.42 -23.02 16.29
C ASN A 219 -30.77 -21.83 17.01
N HIS A 220 -31.50 -20.71 17.15
CA HIS A 220 -30.98 -19.49 17.82
C HIS A 220 -29.57 -19.12 17.33
N ALA A 221 -29.33 -19.21 16.02
CA ALA A 221 -28.02 -19.04 15.42
C ALA A 221 -27.77 -17.59 15.00
N ILE A 222 -26.58 -17.09 15.30
CA ILE A 222 -26.03 -15.86 14.72
C ILE A 222 -24.85 -16.29 13.85
N LEU A 223 -24.84 -15.90 12.58
CA LEU A 223 -23.71 -16.14 11.69
C LEU A 223 -22.68 -15.02 11.83
N TYR A 224 -21.42 -15.39 11.99
CA TYR A 224 -20.29 -14.47 11.92
C TYR A 224 -19.55 -14.68 10.59
N ILE A 225 -19.32 -13.60 9.86
CA ILE A 225 -18.59 -13.60 8.58
C ILE A 225 -17.43 -12.61 8.70
N ASP A 226 -16.23 -13.14 8.87
CA ASP A 226 -15.02 -12.32 8.87
C ASP A 226 -14.63 -11.93 7.45
N GLU A 227 -14.05 -10.73 7.28
CA GLU A 227 -13.58 -10.21 5.98
C GLU A 227 -14.68 -10.26 4.89
N ILE A 228 -15.91 -9.84 5.22
CA ILE A 228 -17.09 -9.95 4.33
C ILE A 228 -16.88 -9.26 2.96
N HIS A 229 -15.96 -8.30 2.87
CA HIS A 229 -15.61 -7.61 1.62
C HIS A 229 -15.13 -8.59 0.54
N GLN A 230 -14.58 -9.75 0.91
CA GLN A 230 -14.17 -10.80 -0.04
C GLN A 230 -15.31 -11.24 -0.94
N LEU A 231 -16.55 -11.17 -0.47
CA LEU A 231 -17.74 -11.52 -1.26
C LEU A 231 -18.04 -10.53 -2.38
N PHE A 232 -17.50 -9.30 -2.30
CA PHE A 232 -17.80 -8.20 -3.23
C PHE A 232 -16.61 -7.78 -4.09
N ASN A 233 -15.39 -7.98 -3.60
CA ASN A 233 -14.16 -7.54 -4.28
C ASN A 233 -13.55 -8.64 -5.17
N SER A 234 -14.13 -9.82 -5.26
CA SER A 234 -13.46 -10.91 -5.96
C SER A 234 -13.86 -11.00 -7.43
N HIS A 235 -12.89 -11.18 -8.29
CA HIS A 235 -13.07 -11.74 -9.63
C HIS A 235 -13.46 -13.23 -9.56
N ASN A 236 -13.53 -13.79 -8.34
CA ASN A 236 -13.88 -15.17 -8.08
C ASN A 236 -15.42 -15.34 -8.14
N THR A 237 -15.88 -16.15 -9.08
CA THR A 237 -17.30 -16.45 -9.31
C THR A 237 -17.94 -17.13 -8.11
N GLU A 238 -17.18 -17.88 -7.31
CA GLU A 238 -17.64 -18.63 -6.14
C GLU A 238 -18.06 -17.69 -5.00
N TYR A 239 -17.24 -16.72 -4.65
CA TYR A 239 -17.58 -15.71 -3.64
C TYR A 239 -18.78 -14.86 -4.06
N ARG A 240 -18.87 -14.52 -5.33
CA ARG A 240 -20.02 -13.78 -5.88
C ARG A 240 -21.31 -14.60 -5.77
N SER A 241 -21.24 -15.92 -6.01
CA SER A 241 -22.38 -16.83 -5.83
C SER A 241 -22.85 -16.87 -4.37
N ILE A 242 -21.91 -16.95 -3.40
CA ILE A 242 -22.21 -16.89 -1.96
C ILE A 242 -22.95 -15.59 -1.62
N ALA A 243 -22.45 -14.44 -2.09
CA ALA A 243 -23.10 -13.15 -1.87
C ALA A 243 -24.52 -13.11 -2.42
N GLN A 244 -24.76 -13.66 -3.61
CA GLN A 244 -26.09 -13.72 -4.22
C GLN A 244 -27.09 -14.57 -3.42
N GLN A 245 -26.63 -15.66 -2.81
CA GLN A 245 -27.47 -16.51 -1.95
C GLN A 245 -27.81 -15.84 -0.62
N LEU A 246 -26.87 -15.08 -0.03
CA LEU A 246 -27.10 -14.38 1.24
C LEU A 246 -28.05 -13.19 1.12
N LYS A 247 -28.06 -12.47 -0.01
CA LYS A 247 -28.89 -11.26 -0.21
C LYS A 247 -30.38 -11.45 0.09
N PRO A 248 -31.08 -12.48 -0.43
CA PRO A 248 -32.51 -12.69 -0.16
C PRO A 248 -32.78 -12.98 1.31
N ALA A 249 -31.91 -13.74 1.98
CA ALA A 249 -32.07 -14.08 3.38
C ALA A 249 -31.91 -12.87 4.30
N LEU A 250 -30.90 -12.04 4.05
CA LEU A 250 -30.69 -10.76 4.74
C LEU A 250 -31.86 -9.79 4.51
N ALA A 251 -32.47 -9.83 3.31
CA ALA A 251 -33.58 -8.96 2.97
C ALA A 251 -34.87 -9.29 3.74
N ARG A 252 -35.08 -10.56 4.08
CA ARG A 252 -36.27 -11.01 4.83
C ARG A 252 -36.19 -10.71 6.34
N GLY A 253 -34.99 -10.46 6.87
CA GLY A 253 -34.80 -10.23 8.30
C GLY A 253 -34.81 -11.50 9.15
N ASP A 254 -34.85 -12.69 8.51
CA ASP A 254 -34.87 -13.98 9.22
C ASP A 254 -33.47 -14.43 9.66
N LEU A 255 -32.44 -13.78 9.15
CA LEU A 255 -31.03 -14.13 9.39
C LEU A 255 -30.37 -13.07 10.26
N HIS A 256 -29.70 -13.50 11.32
CA HIS A 256 -28.89 -12.66 12.18
C HIS A 256 -27.42 -12.82 11.78
N VAL A 257 -26.77 -11.73 11.37
CA VAL A 257 -25.39 -11.75 10.89
C VAL A 257 -24.55 -10.69 11.61
N ILE A 258 -23.38 -11.10 12.08
CA ILE A 258 -22.28 -10.20 12.40
C ILE A 258 -21.27 -10.34 11.26
N ALA A 259 -20.87 -9.25 10.66
CA ALA A 259 -19.83 -9.21 9.65
C ALA A 259 -18.71 -8.27 10.07
N SER A 260 -17.48 -8.55 9.65
CA SER A 260 -16.34 -7.67 9.88
C SER A 260 -15.64 -7.30 8.57
N THR A 261 -15.07 -6.09 8.52
CA THR A 261 -14.28 -5.59 7.40
C THR A 261 -13.39 -4.43 7.85
N THR A 262 -12.43 -4.03 7.02
CA THR A 262 -11.65 -2.81 7.28
C THR A 262 -12.43 -1.56 6.88
N THR A 263 -12.01 -0.39 7.42
CA THR A 263 -12.61 0.91 7.09
C THR A 263 -12.55 1.20 5.58
N GLN A 264 -11.45 0.84 4.95
CA GLN A 264 -11.24 1.04 3.51
C GLN A 264 -12.14 0.14 2.66
N GLU A 265 -12.35 -1.08 3.11
CA GLU A 265 -13.08 -2.11 2.36
C GLU A 265 -14.60 -2.01 2.51
N VAL A 266 -15.11 -1.23 3.47
CA VAL A 266 -16.54 -0.89 3.58
C VAL A 266 -17.09 -0.35 2.25
N ARG A 267 -16.26 0.31 1.46
CA ARG A 267 -16.63 0.82 0.12
C ARG A 267 -17.15 -0.28 -0.80
N PHE A 268 -16.57 -1.49 -0.76
CA PHE A 268 -17.01 -2.60 -1.60
C PHE A 268 -18.43 -3.06 -1.26
N LEU A 269 -18.79 -3.02 0.03
CA LEU A 269 -20.18 -3.32 0.42
C LEU A 269 -21.13 -2.21 -0.02
N LYS A 270 -20.68 -0.95 -0.01
CA LYS A 270 -21.50 0.21 -0.41
C LYS A 270 -21.78 0.26 -1.91
N THR A 271 -21.00 -0.43 -2.74
CA THR A 271 -21.32 -0.60 -4.18
C THR A 271 -22.61 -1.37 -4.38
N ASP A 272 -22.96 -2.27 -3.45
CA ASP A 272 -24.24 -2.96 -3.42
C ASP A 272 -25.17 -2.32 -2.37
N SER A 273 -25.90 -1.29 -2.78
CA SER A 273 -26.77 -0.52 -1.88
C SER A 273 -27.86 -1.38 -1.23
N ALA A 274 -28.29 -2.45 -1.89
CA ALA A 274 -29.29 -3.37 -1.35
C ALA A 274 -28.72 -4.18 -0.19
N PHE A 275 -27.44 -4.56 -0.27
CA PHE A 275 -26.74 -5.30 0.79
C PHE A 275 -26.37 -4.36 1.95
N ALA A 276 -25.79 -3.20 1.65
CA ALA A 276 -25.33 -2.24 2.66
C ALA A 276 -26.45 -1.78 3.61
N ARG A 277 -27.66 -1.58 3.09
CA ARG A 277 -28.83 -1.14 3.89
C ARG A 277 -29.32 -2.17 4.91
N ARG A 278 -28.81 -3.39 4.87
CA ARG A 278 -29.21 -4.48 5.77
C ARG A 278 -28.33 -4.60 7.01
N PHE A 279 -27.26 -3.81 7.08
CA PHE A 279 -26.33 -3.83 8.20
C PHE A 279 -26.35 -2.51 8.95
N ILE A 280 -26.28 -2.61 10.27
CA ILE A 280 -25.98 -1.49 11.15
C ILE A 280 -24.46 -1.45 11.31
N GLU A 281 -23.82 -0.39 10.81
CA GLU A 281 -22.37 -0.22 10.90
C GLU A 281 -21.99 0.24 12.31
N ILE A 282 -21.11 -0.53 12.96
CA ILE A 282 -20.49 -0.21 14.25
C ILE A 282 -18.99 -0.05 13.99
N ARG A 283 -18.49 1.18 14.22
CA ARG A 283 -17.06 1.46 14.09
C ARG A 283 -16.31 1.03 15.34
N VAL A 284 -15.25 0.26 15.14
CA VAL A 284 -14.33 -0.16 16.19
C VAL A 284 -13.13 0.77 16.17
N PRO A 285 -13.03 1.74 17.10
CA PRO A 285 -11.91 2.67 17.13
C PRO A 285 -10.63 1.98 17.61
N GLU A 286 -9.50 2.54 17.24
CA GLU A 286 -8.22 2.18 17.85
C GLU A 286 -8.20 2.62 19.32
N PHE A 287 -7.43 1.95 20.17
CA PHE A 287 -7.24 2.36 21.56
C PHE A 287 -6.42 3.65 21.64
N THR A 288 -6.71 4.49 22.65
CA THR A 288 -5.77 5.55 23.01
C THR A 288 -4.50 4.93 23.63
N HIS A 289 -3.39 5.67 23.61
CA HIS A 289 -2.14 5.18 24.21
C HIS A 289 -2.31 4.77 25.68
N GLU A 290 -3.14 5.51 26.43
CA GLU A 290 -3.42 5.22 27.84
C GLU A 290 -4.26 3.95 28.00
N GLN A 291 -5.29 3.76 27.17
CA GLN A 291 -6.10 2.54 27.17
C GLN A 291 -5.24 1.33 26.80
N MET A 292 -4.36 1.50 25.78
CA MET A 292 -3.47 0.45 25.35
C MET A 292 -2.44 0.08 26.42
N ALA A 293 -1.87 1.06 27.13
CA ALA A 293 -0.97 0.82 28.25
C ALA A 293 -1.66 0.03 29.40
N GLN A 294 -2.90 0.42 29.74
CA GLN A 294 -3.69 -0.31 30.73
C GLN A 294 -4.03 -1.74 30.28
N LEU A 295 -4.32 -1.93 29.00
CA LEU A 295 -4.54 -3.25 28.41
C LEU A 295 -3.27 -4.09 28.50
N LEU A 296 -2.12 -3.51 28.15
CA LEU A 296 -0.81 -4.16 28.19
C LEU A 296 -0.51 -4.66 29.61
N ILE A 297 -0.71 -3.85 30.64
CA ILE A 297 -0.51 -4.25 32.05
C ILE A 297 -1.43 -5.43 32.41
N LYS A 298 -2.69 -5.43 31.98
CA LYS A 298 -3.62 -6.53 32.27
C LYS A 298 -3.27 -7.84 31.59
N VAL A 299 -2.69 -7.81 30.40
CA VAL A 299 -2.30 -9.01 29.65
C VAL A 299 -0.85 -9.45 29.93
N LYS A 300 -0.02 -8.58 30.51
CA LYS A 300 1.38 -8.82 30.86
C LYS A 300 1.63 -10.18 31.53
N PRO A 301 0.86 -10.65 32.52
CA PRO A 301 1.11 -11.94 33.16
C PRO A 301 1.10 -13.13 32.20
N LYS A 302 0.38 -13.05 31.06
CA LYS A 302 0.38 -14.11 30.06
C LYS A 302 1.72 -14.16 29.32
N TYR A 303 2.26 -12.98 28.95
CA TYR A 303 3.56 -12.86 28.28
C TYR A 303 4.71 -13.26 29.19
N GLU A 304 4.67 -12.84 30.48
CA GLU A 304 5.65 -13.20 31.48
C GLU A 304 5.71 -14.71 31.69
N LYS A 305 4.55 -15.34 31.82
CA LYS A 305 4.44 -16.81 31.97
C LYS A 305 5.00 -17.55 30.75
N PHE A 306 4.77 -17.02 29.55
CA PHE A 306 5.21 -17.67 28.31
C PHE A 306 6.71 -17.47 28.04
N HIS A 307 7.21 -16.27 28.19
CA HIS A 307 8.60 -15.95 27.88
C HIS A 307 9.55 -16.17 29.05
N GLY A 308 9.06 -16.13 30.29
CA GLY A 308 9.89 -16.16 31.51
C GLY A 308 10.63 -14.85 31.78
N LEU A 309 10.23 -13.78 31.11
CA LEU A 309 10.77 -12.44 31.22
C LEU A 309 9.69 -11.49 31.75
N THR A 310 10.08 -10.34 32.30
CA THR A 310 9.16 -9.31 32.78
C THR A 310 9.53 -7.93 32.20
N PHE A 311 8.70 -6.94 32.42
CA PHE A 311 8.98 -5.50 32.25
C PHE A 311 8.21 -4.71 33.32
N ASN A 312 8.60 -3.45 33.58
CA ASN A 312 7.94 -2.67 34.61
C ASN A 312 6.57 -2.16 34.13
N ASP A 313 5.58 -2.10 35.01
CA ASP A 313 4.25 -1.57 34.70
C ASP A 313 4.30 -0.08 34.33
N GLU A 314 5.24 0.65 34.95
CA GLU A 314 5.48 2.09 34.67
C GLU A 314 5.96 2.32 33.24
N ASP A 315 6.63 1.35 32.64
CA ASP A 315 7.17 1.40 31.28
C ASP A 315 6.08 1.17 30.20
N ALA A 316 4.87 0.73 30.58
CA ALA A 316 3.84 0.32 29.65
C ALA A 316 3.44 1.42 28.64
N LEU A 317 3.27 2.65 29.13
CA LEU A 317 2.93 3.79 28.26
C LEU A 317 4.07 4.13 27.29
N ASP A 318 5.30 4.04 27.73
CA ASP A 318 6.47 4.32 26.89
C ASP A 318 6.72 3.20 25.88
N ILE A 319 6.43 1.94 26.22
CA ILE A 319 6.41 0.82 25.26
C ILE A 319 5.40 1.10 24.15
N VAL A 320 4.19 1.56 24.47
CA VAL A 320 3.17 1.94 23.47
C VAL A 320 3.68 3.09 22.59
N LYS A 321 4.25 4.14 23.16
CA LYS A 321 4.83 5.24 22.38
C LYS A 321 5.97 4.79 21.47
N ILE A 322 6.84 3.88 21.96
CA ILE A 322 7.89 3.27 21.15
C ILE A 322 7.28 2.48 19.98
N ALA A 323 6.22 1.71 20.22
CA ALA A 323 5.52 0.98 19.15
C ALA A 323 5.02 1.95 18.07
N HIS A 324 4.35 3.03 18.45
CA HIS A 324 3.84 4.04 17.51
C HIS A 324 4.94 4.85 16.82
N LYS A 325 6.07 5.09 17.48
CA LYS A 325 7.23 5.80 16.90
C LYS A 325 7.78 5.10 15.65
N TYR A 326 7.81 3.76 15.65
CA TYR A 326 8.38 2.96 14.55
C TYR A 326 7.31 2.28 13.68
N ASN A 327 6.04 2.51 14.01
CA ASN A 327 4.92 1.90 13.31
C ASN A 327 4.57 2.64 12.03
N VAL A 328 4.14 1.87 11.03
CA VAL A 328 3.68 2.41 9.75
C VAL A 328 2.29 1.92 9.37
N TYR A 329 1.93 0.66 9.70
CA TYR A 329 0.74 0.02 9.13
C TYR A 329 -0.16 -0.66 10.13
N ARG A 330 0.29 -0.84 11.36
CA ARG A 330 -0.44 -1.63 12.35
C ARG A 330 -1.20 -0.71 13.28
N HIS A 331 -2.26 -1.22 13.84
CA HIS A 331 -3.08 -0.52 14.81
C HIS A 331 -3.13 -1.29 16.13
N ASP A 332 -3.27 -0.55 17.24
CA ASP A 332 -3.43 -1.17 18.54
C ASP A 332 -4.80 -1.86 18.65
N PRO A 333 -4.85 -3.05 19.30
CA PRO A 333 -3.80 -3.65 20.14
C PRO A 333 -2.75 -4.51 19.42
N ASP A 334 -2.94 -4.87 18.13
CA ASP A 334 -2.00 -5.76 17.43
C ASP A 334 -0.58 -5.20 17.37
N LEU A 335 -0.45 -3.90 17.16
CA LEU A 335 0.82 -3.18 17.09
C LEU A 335 1.68 -3.43 18.32
N THR A 336 1.19 -2.99 19.48
CA THR A 336 1.94 -3.06 20.75
C THR A 336 2.13 -4.51 21.20
N MET A 337 1.11 -5.36 21.05
CA MET A 337 1.21 -6.77 21.40
C MET A 337 2.28 -7.49 20.58
N THR A 338 2.35 -7.23 19.27
CA THR A 338 3.40 -7.77 18.40
C THR A 338 4.79 -7.29 18.82
N LEU A 339 4.94 -6.00 19.17
CA LEU A 339 6.23 -5.49 19.65
C LEU A 339 6.67 -6.21 20.92
N VAL A 340 5.77 -6.35 21.90
CA VAL A 340 6.08 -6.99 23.20
C VAL A 340 6.44 -8.45 23.01
N ASP A 341 5.62 -9.20 22.30
CA ASP A 341 5.83 -10.64 22.09
C ASP A 341 7.18 -10.92 21.40
N ARG A 342 7.42 -10.22 20.28
CA ARG A 342 8.65 -10.43 19.50
C ARG A 342 9.89 -9.89 20.21
N THR A 343 9.78 -8.78 20.97
CA THR A 343 10.92 -8.26 21.74
C THR A 343 11.32 -9.23 22.85
N MET A 344 10.35 -9.75 23.61
CA MET A 344 10.62 -10.72 24.67
C MET A 344 11.22 -12.02 24.09
N SER A 345 10.70 -12.50 22.94
CA SER A 345 11.24 -13.67 22.24
C SER A 345 12.69 -13.47 21.79
N ASN A 346 12.97 -12.35 21.11
CA ASN A 346 14.31 -12.02 20.61
C ASN A 346 15.32 -11.85 21.77
N TYR A 347 14.91 -11.17 22.83
CA TYR A 347 15.74 -10.95 24.01
C TYR A 347 16.07 -12.26 24.72
N LYS A 348 15.06 -13.13 24.89
CA LYS A 348 15.25 -14.50 25.43
C LYS A 348 16.26 -15.29 24.60
N THR A 349 16.13 -15.27 23.29
CA THR A 349 17.05 -15.97 22.38
C THR A 349 18.49 -15.46 22.54
N ASN A 350 18.66 -14.14 22.62
CA ASN A 350 19.99 -13.54 22.83
C ASN A 350 20.60 -13.92 24.20
N LEU A 351 19.81 -13.94 25.27
CA LEU A 351 20.27 -14.36 26.59
C LEU A 351 20.75 -15.82 26.57
N LEU A 352 19.94 -16.71 26.00
CA LEU A 352 20.29 -18.11 25.87
C LEU A 352 21.54 -18.35 25.03
N ALA A 353 21.70 -17.62 23.93
CA ALA A 353 22.90 -17.68 23.09
C ALA A 353 24.18 -17.28 23.84
N ASN A 354 24.04 -16.40 24.85
CA ASN A 354 25.15 -15.97 25.72
C ASN A 354 25.25 -16.80 27.02
N GLY A 355 24.52 -17.91 27.14
CA GLY A 355 24.54 -18.79 28.32
C GLY A 355 23.86 -18.21 29.57
N ILE A 356 23.04 -17.16 29.41
CA ILE A 356 22.35 -16.47 30.50
C ILE A 356 20.95 -17.08 30.67
N ASN A 357 20.58 -17.46 31.92
CA ASN A 357 19.22 -17.92 32.20
C ASN A 357 18.24 -16.73 32.16
N PRO A 358 17.20 -16.75 31.31
CA PRO A 358 16.29 -15.63 31.13
C PRO A 358 15.26 -15.47 32.28
N GLN A 359 15.14 -16.42 33.22
CA GLN A 359 14.06 -16.40 34.21
C GLN A 359 14.02 -15.11 35.04
N ASN A 360 12.87 -14.43 35.01
CA ASN A 360 12.56 -13.21 35.78
C ASN A 360 13.46 -12.01 35.49
N LEU A 361 14.15 -12.00 34.36
CA LEU A 361 14.89 -10.82 33.94
C LEU A 361 13.93 -9.78 33.35
N SER A 362 14.14 -8.50 33.73
CA SER A 362 13.36 -7.39 33.20
C SER A 362 13.92 -6.91 31.86
N VAL A 363 13.01 -6.73 30.90
CA VAL A 363 13.31 -6.14 29.58
C VAL A 363 13.20 -4.61 29.70
N SER A 364 14.30 -3.91 29.47
CA SER A 364 14.32 -2.43 29.55
C SER A 364 13.73 -1.76 28.32
N LEU A 365 13.33 -0.49 28.47
CA LEU A 365 12.86 0.37 27.36
C LEU A 365 13.85 0.45 26.20
N THR A 366 15.16 0.48 26.50
CA THR A 366 16.20 0.47 25.45
C THR A 366 16.15 -0.79 24.59
N VAL A 367 15.84 -1.96 25.20
CA VAL A 367 15.68 -3.21 24.44
C VAL A 367 14.43 -3.16 23.59
N PHE A 368 13.32 -2.57 24.08
CA PHE A 368 12.11 -2.35 23.30
C PHE A 368 12.36 -1.41 22.13
N ASP A 369 13.02 -0.26 22.33
CA ASP A 369 13.33 0.70 21.27
C ASP A 369 14.20 0.07 20.17
N ASN A 370 15.26 -0.65 20.56
CA ASN A 370 16.14 -1.33 19.60
C ASN A 370 15.44 -2.44 18.82
N ASN A 371 14.51 -3.16 19.45
CA ASN A 371 13.72 -4.20 18.78
C ASN A 371 12.60 -3.59 17.93
N ALA A 372 11.96 -2.51 18.36
CA ALA A 372 10.94 -1.81 17.59
C ALA A 372 11.47 -1.39 16.22
N LYS A 373 12.69 -0.85 16.15
CA LYS A 373 13.37 -0.53 14.87
C LYS A 373 13.46 -1.75 13.93
N LYS A 374 13.69 -2.94 14.47
CA LYS A 374 13.85 -4.18 13.69
C LYS A 374 12.51 -4.85 13.35
N ILE A 375 11.52 -4.74 14.23
CA ILE A 375 10.26 -5.49 14.15
C ILE A 375 9.19 -4.70 13.39
N LEU A 376 9.07 -3.41 13.63
CA LEU A 376 7.99 -2.54 13.17
C LEU A 376 8.40 -1.65 12.00
N ALA A 377 9.65 -1.18 11.99
CA ALA A 377 10.15 -0.47 10.83
C ALA A 377 10.34 -1.47 9.69
N PRO A 378 9.79 -1.21 8.51
CA PRO A 378 10.13 -2.00 7.33
C PRO A 378 11.64 -2.00 7.16
N THR A 379 12.16 -3.00 6.49
CA THR A 379 13.58 -3.42 6.34
C THR A 379 14.58 -2.32 5.94
N SER A 380 14.16 -1.08 5.84
CA SER A 380 14.89 0.02 5.22
C SER A 380 15.43 1.10 6.15
N LYS A 381 15.18 1.13 7.47
CA LYS A 381 16.00 1.94 8.37
C LYS A 381 17.31 1.21 8.66
N GLN A 382 18.17 1.17 7.65
CA GLN A 382 19.53 0.70 7.81
C GLN A 382 20.32 1.78 8.58
N ALA A 383 21.06 1.39 9.61
CA ALA A 383 22.05 2.29 10.22
C ALA A 383 23.15 2.66 9.20
N ASN A 384 23.66 3.87 9.30
CA ASN A 384 24.72 4.41 8.44
C ASN A 384 24.30 4.57 6.96
N VAL A 385 23.08 5.06 6.72
CA VAL A 385 22.57 5.33 5.38
C VAL A 385 23.47 6.33 4.65
N ALA A 386 23.83 7.43 5.31
CA ALA A 386 24.71 8.44 4.74
C ALA A 386 26.04 7.85 4.24
N ALA A 387 26.69 7.00 5.03
CA ALA A 387 27.96 6.36 4.65
C ALA A 387 27.79 5.37 3.49
N LYS A 388 26.66 4.67 3.39
CA LYS A 388 26.40 3.74 2.28
C LYS A 388 26.14 4.47 0.98
N VAL A 389 25.32 5.51 1.02
CA VAL A 389 25.05 6.36 -0.16
C VAL A 389 26.36 7.00 -0.62
N GLN A 390 27.16 7.56 0.31
CA GLN A 390 28.44 8.16 -0.03
C GLN A 390 29.36 7.17 -0.74
N LYS A 391 29.48 5.94 -0.26
CA LYS A 391 30.29 4.90 -0.89
C LYS A 391 29.86 4.56 -2.31
N ILE A 392 28.56 4.66 -2.63
CA ILE A 392 28.04 4.43 -3.97
C ILE A 392 28.34 5.64 -4.84
N VAL A 393 28.03 6.84 -4.34
CA VAL A 393 28.26 8.10 -5.03
C VAL A 393 29.75 8.27 -5.38
N ASP A 394 30.68 8.00 -4.44
CA ASP A 394 32.12 8.07 -4.67
C ASP A 394 32.60 7.14 -5.81
N LYS A 395 31.86 6.07 -6.12
CA LYS A 395 32.24 5.12 -7.17
C LYS A 395 31.61 5.40 -8.53
N SER A 396 30.41 5.95 -8.53
CA SER A 396 29.57 6.00 -9.74
C SER A 396 29.22 7.40 -10.18
N PHE A 397 29.37 8.40 -9.31
CA PHE A 397 28.90 9.75 -9.54
C PHE A 397 30.05 10.75 -9.62
N ILE A 398 30.15 11.48 -10.72
CA ILE A 398 31.23 12.41 -10.99
C ILE A 398 30.73 13.84 -10.94
N GLY A 399 31.54 14.73 -10.34
CA GLY A 399 31.22 16.14 -10.21
C GLY A 399 30.14 16.45 -9.16
N GLN A 400 29.51 17.62 -9.29
CA GLN A 400 28.34 18.05 -8.48
C GLN A 400 28.58 18.02 -6.94
N LYS A 401 29.77 18.37 -6.50
CA LYS A 401 30.17 18.24 -5.08
C LYS A 401 29.17 18.91 -4.12
N LYS A 402 28.70 20.14 -4.47
CA LYS A 402 27.73 20.86 -3.62
C LYS A 402 26.40 20.09 -3.46
N ALA A 403 25.93 19.47 -4.55
CA ALA A 403 24.70 18.68 -4.54
C ALA A 403 24.87 17.43 -3.67
N VAL A 404 25.97 16.71 -3.84
CA VAL A 404 26.32 15.53 -3.04
C VAL A 404 26.45 15.87 -1.56
N ASP A 405 27.16 16.96 -1.23
CA ASP A 405 27.36 17.41 0.16
C ASP A 405 26.01 17.77 0.84
N THR A 406 25.08 18.41 0.11
CA THR A 406 23.75 18.76 0.64
C THR A 406 22.93 17.51 0.93
N VAL A 407 22.91 16.56 -0.01
CA VAL A 407 22.23 15.27 0.19
C VAL A 407 22.86 14.50 1.35
N HIS A 408 24.19 14.44 1.41
CA HIS A 408 24.90 13.74 2.47
C HIS A 408 24.57 14.31 3.87
N LYS A 409 24.57 15.63 4.03
CA LYS A 409 24.19 16.28 5.30
C LYS A 409 22.79 15.87 5.75
N GLU A 410 21.83 15.86 4.81
CA GLU A 410 20.47 15.49 5.17
C GLU A 410 20.32 14.00 5.49
N LEU A 411 21.06 13.13 4.81
CA LEU A 411 21.10 11.70 5.15
C LEU A 411 21.76 11.45 6.52
N VAL A 412 22.75 12.26 6.92
CA VAL A 412 23.31 12.23 8.28
C VAL A 412 22.26 12.64 9.31
N ASN A 413 21.49 13.71 9.04
CA ASN A 413 20.39 14.12 9.91
C ASN A 413 19.32 13.01 10.05
N MET A 414 19.05 12.29 8.96
CA MET A 414 18.14 11.15 8.95
C MET A 414 18.70 9.97 9.78
N ASP A 415 20.01 9.70 9.71
CA ASP A 415 20.66 8.65 10.50
C ASP A 415 20.63 8.95 12.00
N LEU A 416 20.72 10.24 12.38
CA LEU A 416 20.67 10.68 13.78
C LEU A 416 19.28 10.56 14.40
N ASP A 417 18.21 10.52 13.61
CA ASP A 417 16.81 10.33 14.02
C ASP A 417 16.37 11.23 15.22
N LEU A 418 16.85 12.48 15.20
CA LEU A 418 16.66 13.41 16.33
C LEU A 418 15.29 14.09 16.35
N ILE A 419 14.53 14.06 15.24
CA ILE A 419 13.29 14.80 15.06
C ILE A 419 12.22 13.87 14.50
N ASP A 420 11.04 13.85 15.14
CA ASP A 420 9.85 13.20 14.59
C ASP A 420 9.33 14.03 13.39
N ARG A 421 9.52 13.52 12.18
CA ARG A 421 9.19 14.25 10.95
C ARG A 421 7.69 14.18 10.67
N LYS A 422 7.10 15.35 10.53
CA LYS A 422 5.70 15.51 10.10
C LYS A 422 5.55 15.60 8.58
N ARG A 423 6.65 15.80 7.85
CA ARG A 423 6.75 16.02 6.40
C ARG A 423 7.80 15.11 5.80
N PRO A 424 7.70 14.77 4.49
CA PRO A 424 8.75 14.03 3.81
C PRO A 424 10.03 14.88 3.69
N ILE A 425 11.18 14.23 3.64
CA ILE A 425 12.42 14.87 3.17
C ILE A 425 12.20 15.22 1.70
N SER A 426 12.50 16.44 1.30
CA SER A 426 12.22 16.88 -0.07
C SER A 426 13.35 17.67 -0.68
N PHE A 427 13.73 17.28 -1.90
CA PHE A 427 14.74 17.92 -2.71
C PHE A 427 14.14 18.40 -4.04
N LEU A 428 14.51 19.60 -4.45
CA LEU A 428 14.34 20.06 -5.82
C LEU A 428 15.73 20.10 -6.49
N PHE A 429 16.00 19.17 -7.40
CA PHE A 429 17.23 19.12 -8.18
C PHE A 429 17.04 19.93 -9.46
N ALA A 430 17.65 21.09 -9.51
CA ALA A 430 17.55 22.03 -10.65
C ALA A 430 18.89 22.15 -11.38
N GLY A 431 18.84 22.25 -12.70
CA GLY A 431 20.05 22.42 -13.51
C GLY A 431 19.92 21.83 -14.91
N PRO A 432 20.98 21.96 -15.75
CA PRO A 432 20.96 21.49 -17.13
C PRO A 432 20.66 20.00 -17.28
N THR A 433 20.18 19.62 -18.47
CA THR A 433 19.97 18.20 -18.78
C THR A 433 21.30 17.43 -18.78
N GLY A 434 21.27 16.15 -18.38
CA GLY A 434 22.45 15.29 -18.41
C GLY A 434 23.50 15.53 -17.31
N THR A 435 23.19 16.34 -16.29
CA THR A 435 24.11 16.64 -15.17
C THR A 435 24.06 15.63 -14.03
N GLY A 436 23.24 14.59 -14.15
CA GLY A 436 23.19 13.49 -13.16
C GLY A 436 22.06 13.57 -12.14
N LYS A 437 21.09 14.50 -12.23
CA LYS A 437 19.96 14.66 -11.28
C LYS A 437 19.23 13.34 -10.97
N THR A 438 18.75 12.67 -11.99
CA THR A 438 18.05 11.38 -11.85
C THR A 438 18.98 10.24 -11.42
N GLN A 439 20.27 10.30 -11.80
CA GLN A 439 21.27 9.31 -11.38
C GLN A 439 21.54 9.40 -9.88
N LEU A 440 21.70 10.61 -9.31
CA LEU A 440 21.87 10.78 -7.86
C LEU A 440 20.68 10.21 -7.07
N ALA A 441 19.45 10.40 -7.56
CA ALA A 441 18.26 9.82 -6.95
C ALA A 441 18.28 8.28 -6.95
N LYS A 442 18.76 7.64 -8.03
CA LYS A 442 18.95 6.19 -8.11
C LYS A 442 20.05 5.69 -7.17
N ASP A 443 21.19 6.40 -7.11
CA ASP A 443 22.28 6.07 -6.22
C ASP A 443 21.87 6.19 -4.75
N MET A 444 21.03 7.18 -4.42
CA MET A 444 20.38 7.29 -3.11
C MET A 444 19.51 6.07 -2.82
N ALA A 445 18.65 5.67 -3.75
CA ALA A 445 17.76 4.51 -3.57
C ALA A 445 18.56 3.22 -3.34
N GLN A 446 19.59 3.00 -4.13
CA GLN A 446 20.50 1.86 -3.99
C GLN A 446 21.22 1.87 -2.62
N GLY A 447 21.68 3.03 -2.16
CA GLY A 447 22.38 3.15 -0.87
C GLY A 447 21.47 3.04 0.34
N ILE A 448 20.26 3.61 0.25
CA ILE A 448 19.29 3.64 1.35
C ILE A 448 18.58 2.29 1.49
N TYR A 449 18.16 1.71 0.38
CA TYR A 449 17.27 0.53 0.39
C TYR A 449 17.95 -0.75 -0.11
N GLY A 450 19.13 -0.63 -0.73
CA GLY A 450 19.83 -1.77 -1.31
C GLY A 450 19.24 -2.27 -2.63
N ASP A 451 18.16 -1.63 -3.11
CA ASP A 451 17.46 -1.99 -4.36
C ASP A 451 16.89 -0.72 -5.03
N GLU A 452 17.11 -0.57 -6.31
CA GLU A 452 16.49 0.49 -7.13
C GLU A 452 14.96 0.37 -7.25
N LYS A 453 14.39 -0.81 -6.94
CA LYS A 453 12.93 -1.04 -6.95
C LYS A 453 12.16 -0.27 -5.87
N SER A 454 12.86 0.23 -4.86
CA SER A 454 12.28 1.14 -3.85
C SER A 454 12.16 2.58 -4.36
N LEU A 455 12.24 2.78 -5.67
CA LEU A 455 12.08 4.07 -6.35
C LEU A 455 10.74 4.09 -7.10
N ILE A 456 9.89 5.06 -6.74
CA ILE A 456 8.69 5.40 -7.53
C ILE A 456 9.11 6.47 -8.52
N TYR A 457 9.24 6.11 -9.79
CA TYR A 457 9.62 7.05 -10.85
C TYR A 457 8.38 7.53 -11.60
N LEU A 458 8.14 8.85 -11.55
CA LEU A 458 7.03 9.52 -12.21
C LEU A 458 7.57 10.56 -13.21
N ASN A 459 7.45 10.27 -14.49
CA ASN A 459 7.76 11.23 -15.54
C ASN A 459 6.60 12.24 -15.65
N MET A 460 6.82 13.48 -15.24
CA MET A 460 5.78 14.50 -15.17
C MET A 460 5.26 14.97 -16.53
N THR A 461 5.93 14.64 -17.62
CA THR A 461 5.42 14.83 -18.98
C THR A 461 4.11 14.05 -19.20
N GLU A 462 3.97 12.86 -18.60
CA GLU A 462 2.76 12.03 -18.64
C GLU A 462 1.60 12.62 -17.81
N TYR A 463 1.91 13.57 -16.95
CA TYR A 463 1.00 14.22 -16.00
C TYR A 463 0.79 15.72 -16.33
N SER A 464 1.04 16.10 -17.57
CA SER A 464 0.89 17.48 -18.07
C SER A 464 -0.57 17.94 -18.26
N SER A 465 -1.49 16.99 -18.40
CA SER A 465 -2.93 17.27 -18.53
C SER A 465 -3.60 17.35 -17.15
N SER A 466 -4.60 18.23 -16.99
CA SER A 466 -5.41 18.32 -15.77
C SER A 466 -6.14 17.02 -15.41
N MET A 467 -6.50 16.20 -16.42
CA MET A 467 -7.12 14.90 -16.22
C MET A 467 -6.15 13.83 -15.72
N SER A 468 -4.84 14.02 -15.90
CA SER A 468 -3.84 13.01 -15.52
C SER A 468 -3.67 12.85 -14.02
N ILE A 469 -4.19 13.76 -13.20
CA ILE A 469 -4.23 13.59 -11.74
C ILE A 469 -4.95 12.29 -11.33
N THR A 470 -5.95 11.85 -12.12
CA THR A 470 -6.67 10.59 -11.85
C THR A 470 -5.77 9.35 -11.93
N LYS A 471 -4.66 9.43 -12.66
CA LYS A 471 -3.65 8.35 -12.69
C LYS A 471 -2.88 8.22 -11.37
N LEU A 472 -2.85 9.28 -10.54
CA LEU A 472 -2.15 9.29 -9.24
C LEU A 472 -3.09 8.98 -8.09
N ILE A 473 -4.32 9.52 -8.10
CA ILE A 473 -5.26 9.44 -6.97
C ILE A 473 -6.54 8.67 -7.30
N GLY A 474 -6.63 8.06 -8.48
CA GLY A 474 -7.81 7.33 -8.93
C GLY A 474 -8.90 8.21 -9.54
N SER A 475 -9.90 7.59 -10.17
CA SER A 475 -11.06 8.28 -10.73
C SER A 475 -12.14 8.46 -9.66
N SER A 476 -12.86 9.59 -9.73
CA SER A 476 -14.00 9.84 -8.83
C SER A 476 -15.12 8.83 -9.08
N SER A 477 -15.85 8.44 -8.04
CA SER A 477 -16.97 7.49 -8.13
C SER A 477 -18.00 7.96 -9.15
N GLY A 478 -18.39 7.08 -10.08
CA GLY A 478 -19.38 7.35 -11.13
C GLY A 478 -18.79 7.66 -12.52
N TYR A 479 -17.49 7.74 -12.68
CA TYR A 479 -16.82 7.82 -13.98
C TYR A 479 -16.40 6.44 -14.48
N VAL A 480 -16.32 6.28 -15.83
CA VAL A 480 -15.80 5.05 -16.45
C VAL A 480 -14.37 4.83 -15.96
N GLY A 481 -14.12 3.68 -15.33
CA GLY A 481 -12.82 3.35 -14.72
C GLY A 481 -12.72 3.59 -13.22
N SER A 482 -13.77 4.11 -12.54
CA SER A 482 -13.79 4.24 -11.07
C SER A 482 -13.75 2.89 -10.33
N ASP A 483 -14.18 1.81 -11.00
CA ASP A 483 -14.17 0.45 -10.45
C ASP A 483 -12.93 -0.36 -10.88
N SER A 484 -11.96 0.29 -11.54
CA SER A 484 -10.74 -0.40 -11.93
C SER A 484 -9.92 -0.74 -10.68
N SER A 485 -9.67 -2.01 -10.47
CA SER A 485 -8.70 -2.55 -9.51
C SER A 485 -7.24 -2.26 -9.94
N GLN A 486 -7.05 -1.25 -10.77
CA GLN A 486 -5.73 -0.87 -11.25
C GLN A 486 -4.95 -0.24 -10.09
N GLN A 487 -3.83 -0.84 -9.75
CA GLN A 487 -2.92 -0.33 -8.75
C GLN A 487 -2.35 1.02 -9.22
N LEU A 488 -2.50 2.05 -8.40
CA LEU A 488 -1.97 3.37 -8.68
C LEU A 488 -0.47 3.43 -8.31
N PRO A 489 0.33 4.29 -8.95
CA PRO A 489 1.76 4.39 -8.67
C PRO A 489 2.10 4.67 -7.20
N LEU A 490 1.26 5.44 -6.51
CA LEU A 490 1.45 5.83 -5.11
C LEU A 490 0.87 4.82 -4.10
N ASP A 491 0.10 3.82 -4.54
CA ASP A 491 -0.46 2.79 -3.64
C ASP A 491 0.64 1.96 -2.96
N SER A 492 1.82 1.87 -3.58
CA SER A 492 2.96 1.18 -2.98
C SER A 492 3.43 1.83 -1.67
N LEU A 493 3.15 3.12 -1.45
CA LEU A 493 3.42 3.82 -0.18
C LEU A 493 2.52 3.32 0.96
N GLU A 494 1.35 2.74 0.66
CA GLU A 494 0.50 2.11 1.68
C GLU A 494 1.14 0.85 2.27
N THR A 495 1.94 0.14 1.46
CA THR A 495 2.62 -1.09 1.88
C THR A 495 4.08 -0.88 2.28
N ASN A 496 4.74 0.10 1.69
CA ASN A 496 6.11 0.51 2.01
C ASN A 496 6.26 2.03 1.94
N PRO A 497 6.16 2.77 3.06
CA PRO A 497 6.29 4.23 3.08
C PRO A 497 7.74 4.72 2.99
N TYR A 498 8.72 3.82 3.14
CA TYR A 498 10.13 4.15 2.98
C TYR A 498 10.52 3.95 1.52
N GLN A 499 10.18 4.91 0.67
CA GLN A 499 10.50 4.90 -0.77
C GLN A 499 11.02 6.27 -1.18
N ILE A 500 11.77 6.31 -2.26
CA ILE A 500 12.10 7.57 -2.95
C ILE A 500 11.08 7.76 -4.06
N ILE A 501 10.49 8.94 -4.11
CA ILE A 501 9.57 9.35 -5.16
C ILE A 501 10.30 10.37 -6.02
N VAL A 502 10.56 10.02 -7.28
CA VAL A 502 11.17 10.92 -8.25
C VAL A 502 10.10 11.51 -9.15
N LEU A 503 9.96 12.83 -9.11
CA LEU A 503 9.11 13.63 -9.98
C LEU A 503 9.99 14.22 -11.08
N ASP A 504 10.17 13.49 -12.17
CA ASP A 504 11.09 13.88 -13.23
C ASP A 504 10.44 14.88 -14.18
N GLU A 505 11.17 15.97 -14.54
CA GLU A 505 10.68 17.12 -15.30
C GLU A 505 9.44 17.78 -14.67
N PHE A 506 9.53 18.10 -13.37
CA PHE A 506 8.40 18.57 -12.57
C PHE A 506 7.77 19.88 -13.10
N GLU A 507 8.51 20.70 -13.84
CA GLU A 507 8.00 21.87 -14.55
C GLU A 507 6.88 21.52 -15.54
N LYS A 508 6.87 20.31 -16.11
CA LYS A 508 5.88 19.83 -17.08
C LYS A 508 4.55 19.41 -16.47
N ALA A 509 4.53 19.16 -15.14
CA ALA A 509 3.32 18.74 -14.45
C ALA A 509 2.20 19.78 -14.55
N SER A 510 0.95 19.30 -14.67
CA SER A 510 -0.22 20.18 -14.62
C SER A 510 -0.35 20.91 -13.27
N PRO A 511 -1.01 22.06 -13.21
CA PRO A 511 -1.21 22.78 -11.95
C PRO A 511 -1.86 21.93 -10.85
N GLN A 512 -2.79 21.05 -11.22
CA GLN A 512 -3.47 20.16 -10.28
C GLN A 512 -2.51 19.14 -9.67
N VAL A 513 -1.60 18.59 -10.47
CA VAL A 513 -0.57 17.65 -9.99
C VAL A 513 0.45 18.37 -9.12
N LYS A 514 0.87 19.59 -9.50
CA LYS A 514 1.73 20.42 -8.65
C LYS A 514 1.07 20.71 -7.30
N GLN A 515 -0.22 21.03 -7.28
CA GLN A 515 -0.98 21.27 -6.04
C GLN A 515 -1.09 20.01 -5.16
N LEU A 516 -1.27 18.83 -5.77
CA LEU A 516 -1.31 17.56 -5.05
C LEU A 516 0.01 17.32 -4.30
N PHE A 517 1.15 17.52 -4.98
CA PHE A 517 2.46 17.36 -4.35
C PHE A 517 2.78 18.48 -3.35
N MET A 518 2.25 19.70 -3.54
CA MET A 518 2.31 20.74 -2.50
C MET A 518 1.66 20.26 -1.20
N GLN A 519 0.47 19.64 -1.30
CA GLN A 519 -0.20 19.08 -0.14
C GLN A 519 0.65 17.97 0.51
N ALA A 520 1.20 17.04 -0.30
CA ALA A 520 2.08 15.98 0.21
C ALA A 520 3.29 16.53 0.96
N LEU A 521 3.91 17.60 0.45
CA LEU A 521 5.07 18.25 1.07
C LEU A 521 4.71 19.03 2.35
N ASP A 522 3.49 19.56 2.46
CA ASP A 522 3.04 20.34 3.61
C ASP A 522 2.48 19.50 4.74
N GLU A 523 1.53 18.61 4.39
CA GLU A 523 0.76 17.83 5.36
C GLU A 523 1.40 16.46 5.62
N GLY A 524 2.33 16.03 4.73
CA GLY A 524 2.91 14.70 4.78
C GLY A 524 1.93 13.60 4.40
N GLU A 525 0.76 13.94 3.86
CA GLU A 525 -0.25 12.99 3.40
C GLU A 525 -1.10 13.57 2.26
N ILE A 526 -1.63 12.71 1.42
CA ILE A 526 -2.65 13.06 0.41
C ILE A 526 -3.86 12.16 0.57
N THR A 527 -5.02 12.63 0.11
CA THR A 527 -6.23 11.83 0.08
C THR A 527 -6.59 11.49 -1.37
N THR A 528 -6.72 10.19 -1.65
CA THR A 528 -7.13 9.71 -2.98
C THR A 528 -8.63 9.95 -3.21
N ASN A 529 -9.08 9.86 -4.47
CA ASN A 529 -10.50 9.93 -4.81
C ASN A 529 -11.33 8.76 -4.23
N HIS A 530 -10.67 7.73 -3.71
CA HIS A 530 -11.27 6.62 -2.97
C HIS A 530 -11.32 6.86 -1.46
N ASN A 531 -10.99 8.09 -1.02
CA ASN A 531 -10.94 8.49 0.39
C ASN A 531 -9.89 7.72 1.21
N THR A 532 -8.86 7.18 0.56
CA THR A 532 -7.71 6.56 1.21
C THR A 532 -6.64 7.62 1.43
N LYS A 533 -6.01 7.61 2.59
CA LYS A 533 -4.90 8.50 2.92
C LYS A 533 -3.58 7.79 2.61
N ILE A 534 -2.76 8.41 1.77
CA ILE A 534 -1.39 7.95 1.47
C ILE A 534 -0.43 8.83 2.26
N ASN A 535 0.43 8.18 3.05
CA ASN A 535 1.37 8.84 3.96
C ASN A 535 2.75 8.98 3.30
N PHE A 536 3.27 10.21 3.25
CA PHE A 536 4.56 10.58 2.68
C PHE A 536 5.65 10.85 3.74
N LYS A 537 5.31 10.90 5.04
CA LYS A 537 6.23 11.37 6.11
C LYS A 537 7.56 10.63 6.17
N ASN A 538 7.55 9.36 5.76
CA ASN A 538 8.74 8.51 5.75
C ASN A 538 9.35 8.36 4.35
N ALA A 539 8.77 8.98 3.33
CA ALA A 539 9.30 8.99 1.97
C ALA A 539 10.31 10.12 1.77
N ILE A 540 11.14 9.97 0.76
CA ILE A 540 11.99 11.03 0.24
C ILE A 540 11.42 11.46 -1.11
N VAL A 541 11.06 12.72 -1.27
CA VAL A 541 10.53 13.27 -2.52
C VAL A 541 11.63 14.06 -3.23
N ILE A 542 11.95 13.66 -4.45
CA ILE A 542 12.96 14.32 -5.27
C ILE A 542 12.28 14.80 -6.55
N ALA A 543 12.10 16.10 -6.71
CA ALA A 543 11.68 16.68 -7.96
C ALA A 543 12.91 17.09 -8.78
N THR A 544 12.92 16.76 -10.08
CA THR A 544 13.95 17.24 -10.99
C THR A 544 13.38 18.29 -11.94
N THR A 545 14.17 19.28 -12.31
CA THR A 545 13.78 20.29 -13.26
C THR A 545 14.95 20.76 -14.10
N ASN A 546 14.67 21.12 -15.35
CA ASN A 546 15.58 21.82 -16.24
C ASN A 546 15.29 23.32 -16.29
N ALA A 547 14.30 23.81 -15.53
CA ALA A 547 13.95 25.22 -15.41
C ALA A 547 15.05 26.03 -14.72
N GLY A 548 15.06 27.33 -14.92
CA GLY A 548 16.01 28.26 -14.29
C GLY A 548 17.44 28.24 -14.88
N VAL A 549 17.66 27.49 -15.97
CA VAL A 549 18.92 27.49 -16.71
C VAL A 549 18.86 28.58 -17.76
N SER A 550 19.43 29.77 -17.48
CA SER A 550 19.67 30.77 -18.50
C SER A 550 20.83 30.32 -19.38
N GLU A 551 20.61 30.22 -20.69
CA GLU A 551 21.66 29.89 -21.70
C GLU A 551 22.80 30.90 -21.76
N GLU A 552 22.64 32.07 -21.16
CA GLU A 552 23.63 33.17 -21.17
C GLU A 552 23.95 33.61 -19.73
N VAL A 553 24.95 32.97 -19.10
CA VAL A 553 25.69 33.65 -18.03
C VAL A 553 26.83 34.44 -18.70
N PRO A 554 26.81 35.76 -18.66
CA PRO A 554 27.94 36.55 -19.20
C PRO A 554 29.22 36.19 -18.43
N ILE A 555 30.24 35.80 -19.15
CA ILE A 555 31.60 35.60 -18.63
C ILE A 555 32.03 36.96 -18.03
N GLY A 556 32.08 37.07 -16.70
CA GLY A 556 32.64 38.24 -16.05
C GLY A 556 32.03 38.71 -14.74
N PHE A 557 30.99 38.11 -14.19
CA PHE A 557 30.48 38.47 -12.88
C PHE A 557 30.95 37.45 -11.84
N ASN A 558 31.62 37.95 -10.79
CA ASN A 558 31.93 37.20 -9.56
C ASN A 558 30.61 36.62 -9.02
N SER A 559 30.41 35.32 -9.23
CA SER A 559 29.24 34.60 -8.77
C SER A 559 29.34 34.34 -7.27
N THR A 560 28.85 35.27 -6.49
CA THR A 560 28.27 34.97 -5.19
C THR A 560 26.83 34.51 -5.48
N ASN A 561 26.65 33.37 -6.19
CA ASN A 561 25.35 32.77 -6.36
C ASN A 561 24.91 32.26 -5.00
N THR A 562 24.10 33.05 -4.31
CA THR A 562 23.41 32.64 -3.12
C THR A 562 22.23 31.74 -3.52
N ASP A 563 21.78 30.87 -2.64
CA ASP A 563 20.59 30.03 -2.86
C ASP A 563 19.34 30.90 -3.22
N GLU A 564 19.34 32.17 -2.83
CA GLU A 564 18.32 33.16 -3.14
C GLU A 564 18.26 33.51 -4.64
N ASP A 565 19.41 33.64 -5.32
CA ASP A 565 19.47 33.91 -6.77
C ASP A 565 18.95 32.70 -7.58
N ALA A 566 19.24 31.48 -7.10
CA ALA A 566 18.76 30.24 -7.69
C ALA A 566 17.22 30.12 -7.60
N ILE A 567 16.67 30.44 -6.44
CA ILE A 567 15.21 30.45 -6.22
C ILE A 567 14.54 31.51 -7.09
N GLN A 568 15.15 32.68 -7.28
CA GLN A 568 14.62 33.73 -8.13
C GLN A 568 14.55 33.30 -9.61
N ASN A 569 15.57 32.63 -10.12
CA ASN A 569 15.57 32.09 -11.49
C ASN A 569 14.49 31.01 -11.70
N LEU A 570 14.25 30.15 -10.69
CA LEU A 570 13.23 29.13 -10.75
C LEU A 570 11.81 29.69 -10.62
N SER A 571 11.64 30.90 -10.10
CA SER A 571 10.32 31.54 -9.88
C SER A 571 9.58 31.87 -11.18
N ALA A 572 10.27 31.85 -12.33
CA ALA A 572 9.65 31.99 -13.65
C ALA A 572 8.78 30.76 -14.02
N ASP A 573 9.19 29.57 -13.60
CA ASP A 573 8.56 28.29 -13.97
C ASP A 573 7.76 27.66 -12.82
N PHE A 574 8.05 28.05 -11.58
CA PHE A 574 7.39 27.54 -10.39
C PHE A 574 6.84 28.65 -9.50
N PRO A 575 5.62 28.50 -8.98
CA PRO A 575 5.14 29.39 -7.92
C PRO A 575 6.12 29.40 -6.72
N VAL A 576 6.42 30.58 -6.22
CA VAL A 576 7.32 30.74 -5.05
C VAL A 576 6.84 29.92 -3.85
N GLU A 577 5.51 29.79 -3.70
CA GLU A 577 4.91 28.96 -2.66
C GLU A 577 5.34 27.49 -2.77
N LEU A 578 5.42 26.95 -3.97
CA LEU A 578 5.86 25.58 -4.21
C LEU A 578 7.35 25.41 -3.93
N LEU A 579 8.19 26.37 -4.35
CA LEU A 579 9.63 26.35 -4.09
C LEU A 579 9.93 26.32 -2.58
N ASN A 580 9.19 27.10 -1.80
CA ASN A 580 9.32 27.17 -0.34
C ASN A 580 8.83 25.91 0.39
N ARG A 581 8.22 24.94 -0.31
CA ARG A 581 7.83 23.64 0.29
C ARG A 581 8.92 22.59 0.22
N PHE A 582 9.84 22.74 -0.71
CA PHE A 582 11.01 21.88 -0.74
C PHE A 582 11.97 22.24 0.40
N GLU A 583 12.43 21.24 1.13
CA GLU A 583 13.38 21.43 2.23
C GLU A 583 14.76 21.86 1.69
N HIS A 584 15.13 21.33 0.51
CA HIS A 584 16.39 21.64 -0.15
C HIS A 584 16.19 21.91 -1.64
N VAL A 585 16.66 23.07 -2.11
CA VAL A 585 16.84 23.37 -3.52
C VAL A 585 18.31 23.17 -3.87
N VAL A 586 18.59 22.23 -4.75
CA VAL A 586 19.95 21.76 -5.05
C VAL A 586 20.26 22.06 -6.51
N MET A 587 21.24 22.92 -6.75
CA MET A 587 21.67 23.32 -8.09
C MET A 587 22.73 22.37 -8.64
N PHE A 588 22.49 21.87 -9.85
CA PHE A 588 23.44 21.10 -10.64
C PHE A 588 24.09 21.98 -11.70
N GLU A 589 25.40 21.93 -11.76
CA GLU A 589 26.18 22.74 -12.70
C GLU A 589 26.48 21.94 -13.99
N SER A 590 26.73 22.64 -15.10
CA SER A 590 27.20 21.98 -16.34
C SER A 590 28.54 21.30 -16.10
N LEU A 591 28.70 20.10 -16.65
CA LEU A 591 29.94 19.33 -16.51
C LEU A 591 31.05 19.93 -17.36
N SER A 592 32.26 19.91 -16.80
CA SER A 592 33.50 20.20 -17.56
C SER A 592 33.85 19.01 -18.48
N LYS A 593 34.73 19.24 -19.44
CA LYS A 593 35.22 18.17 -20.29
C LYS A 593 35.97 17.09 -19.50
N ASP A 594 36.74 17.49 -18.48
CA ASP A 594 37.47 16.55 -17.61
C ASP A 594 36.51 15.66 -16.84
N GLU A 595 35.44 16.22 -16.22
CA GLU A 595 34.39 15.46 -15.57
C GLU A 595 33.64 14.54 -16.55
N TYR A 596 33.45 14.99 -17.80
CA TYR A 596 32.85 14.15 -18.84
C TYR A 596 33.75 12.95 -19.20
N THR A 597 35.08 13.16 -19.27
CA THR A 597 36.07 12.10 -19.50
C THR A 597 36.06 11.08 -18.35
N ASP A 598 35.90 11.55 -17.12
CA ASP A 598 35.76 10.67 -15.96
C ASP A 598 34.46 9.86 -16.03
N ILE A 599 33.34 10.45 -16.49
CA ILE A 599 32.10 9.72 -16.73
C ILE A 599 32.27 8.65 -17.81
N LEU A 600 32.98 8.93 -18.90
CA LEU A 600 33.30 7.95 -19.92
C LEU A 600 34.07 6.77 -19.34
N ARG A 601 35.06 7.02 -18.46
CA ARG A 601 35.84 6.00 -17.75
C ARG A 601 34.93 5.09 -16.90
N VAL A 602 34.09 5.70 -16.05
CA VAL A 602 33.16 4.97 -15.19
C VAL A 602 32.21 4.12 -16.03
N LYS A 603 31.64 4.67 -17.11
CA LYS A 603 30.75 3.94 -18.03
C LYS A 603 31.47 2.82 -18.75
N TYR A 604 32.70 3.04 -19.19
CA TYR A 604 33.53 2.02 -19.82
C TYR A 604 33.74 0.81 -18.89
N ASN A 605 34.17 1.07 -17.66
CA ASN A 605 34.40 0.02 -16.67
C ASN A 605 33.09 -0.74 -16.34
N GLN A 606 31.97 -0.04 -16.23
CA GLN A 606 30.66 -0.67 -16.03
C GLN A 606 30.27 -1.60 -17.17
N PHE A 607 30.43 -1.18 -18.42
CA PHE A 607 30.12 -2.01 -19.60
C PHE A 607 31.09 -3.17 -19.75
N ALA A 608 32.38 -2.96 -19.56
CA ALA A 608 33.39 -4.02 -19.60
C ALA A 608 33.05 -5.13 -18.59
N GLN A 609 32.68 -4.73 -17.36
CA GLN A 609 32.26 -5.68 -16.33
C GLN A 609 30.95 -6.41 -16.71
N GLN A 610 29.94 -5.70 -17.21
CA GLN A 610 28.68 -6.30 -17.67
C GLN A 610 28.89 -7.33 -18.77
N ILE A 611 29.73 -7.02 -19.75
CA ILE A 611 30.07 -7.94 -20.85
C ILE A 611 30.78 -9.17 -20.29
N TYR A 612 31.73 -9.00 -19.38
CA TYR A 612 32.41 -10.11 -18.73
C TYR A 612 31.44 -11.00 -17.94
N ASP A 613 30.53 -10.40 -17.20
CA ASP A 613 29.55 -11.17 -16.41
C ASP A 613 28.60 -11.98 -17.29
N HIS A 614 28.19 -11.42 -18.43
CA HIS A 614 27.28 -12.05 -19.35
C HIS A 614 27.94 -13.08 -20.27
N SER A 615 29.09 -12.75 -20.87
CA SER A 615 29.73 -13.55 -21.91
C SER A 615 31.06 -14.18 -21.49
N LYS A 616 31.63 -13.78 -20.34
CA LYS A 616 32.98 -14.10 -19.88
C LYS A 616 34.12 -13.59 -20.80
N LEU A 617 33.76 -12.71 -21.74
CA LEU A 617 34.73 -12.06 -22.62
C LEU A 617 35.36 -10.86 -21.87
N LYS A 618 36.67 -10.74 -21.90
CA LYS A 618 37.41 -9.60 -21.38
C LYS A 618 37.76 -8.67 -22.54
N ILE A 619 37.42 -7.40 -22.37
CA ILE A 619 37.82 -6.31 -23.26
C ILE A 619 39.13 -5.76 -22.75
N ASP A 620 40.07 -5.43 -23.63
CA ASP A 620 41.33 -4.83 -23.26
C ASP A 620 41.33 -3.32 -23.57
N PRO A 621 41.58 -2.42 -22.57
CA PRO A 621 41.76 -2.72 -21.14
C PRO A 621 40.49 -3.17 -20.46
N PHE A 622 40.54 -4.16 -19.55
CA PHE A 622 39.37 -4.63 -18.83
C PHE A 622 38.88 -3.63 -17.77
N GLU A 623 39.80 -2.92 -17.13
CA GLU A 623 39.54 -1.90 -16.11
C GLU A 623 40.52 -0.74 -16.30
N ILE A 624 40.01 0.47 -16.31
CA ILE A 624 40.78 1.70 -16.35
C ILE A 624 40.75 2.31 -14.96
N LYS A 625 41.93 2.52 -14.38
CA LYS A 625 42.04 3.11 -13.04
C LYS A 625 41.69 4.59 -13.04
N ASP A 626 41.35 5.11 -11.85
CA ASP A 626 40.90 6.50 -11.69
C ASP A 626 42.00 7.54 -12.03
N ASP A 627 43.28 7.15 -11.94
CA ASP A 627 44.43 7.97 -12.29
C ASP A 627 44.94 7.78 -13.73
N GLU A 628 44.27 6.93 -14.52
CA GLU A 628 44.65 6.64 -15.89
C GLU A 628 43.62 7.24 -16.87
N THR A 629 44.09 7.94 -17.88
CA THR A 629 43.28 8.45 -19.01
C THR A 629 43.91 7.98 -20.33
N PRO A 630 43.53 6.79 -20.82
CA PRO A 630 44.04 6.29 -22.11
C PRO A 630 43.63 7.22 -23.27
N ASP A 631 44.49 7.33 -24.29
CA ASP A 631 44.35 8.18 -25.46
C ASP A 631 42.97 8.05 -26.14
N PHE A 632 42.39 6.84 -26.12
CA PHE A 632 41.10 6.60 -26.73
C PHE A 632 39.95 7.28 -25.97
N LEU A 633 40.06 7.41 -24.62
CA LEU A 633 39.04 8.12 -23.82
C LEU A 633 39.10 9.62 -24.06
N GLU A 634 40.34 10.20 -24.15
CA GLU A 634 40.51 11.62 -24.50
C GLU A 634 39.92 11.91 -25.87
N LYS A 635 40.23 11.06 -26.87
CA LYS A 635 39.69 11.18 -28.21
C LYS A 635 38.16 11.03 -28.21
N LEU A 636 37.61 10.06 -27.47
CA LEU A 636 36.18 9.89 -27.36
C LEU A 636 35.49 11.08 -26.70
N ALA A 637 36.16 11.72 -25.70
CA ALA A 637 35.69 12.94 -25.10
C ALA A 637 35.73 14.11 -26.09
N ASP A 638 36.81 14.25 -26.88
CA ASP A 638 36.90 15.27 -27.92
C ASP A 638 35.79 15.16 -28.97
N ASP A 639 35.47 13.93 -29.37
CA ASP A 639 34.48 13.66 -30.42
C ASP A 639 33.04 13.79 -29.95
N THR A 640 32.74 13.61 -28.63
CA THR A 640 31.38 13.46 -28.14
C THR A 640 30.97 14.41 -27.04
N TYR A 641 31.91 15.17 -26.43
CA TYR A 641 31.57 16.15 -25.42
C TYR A 641 30.76 17.31 -26.00
N ASP A 642 29.60 17.55 -25.41
CA ASP A 642 28.76 18.71 -25.70
C ASP A 642 28.30 19.34 -24.38
N ARG A 643 28.67 20.60 -24.19
CA ARG A 643 28.33 21.36 -22.97
C ARG A 643 26.83 21.45 -22.71
N HIS A 644 25.99 21.42 -23.76
CA HIS A 644 24.54 21.48 -23.61
C HIS A 644 23.91 20.12 -23.28
N LEU A 645 24.56 19.03 -23.67
CA LEU A 645 24.09 17.67 -23.44
C LEU A 645 24.72 17.04 -22.18
N ASN A 646 25.82 17.62 -21.68
CA ASN A 646 26.56 17.16 -20.51
C ASN A 646 26.90 15.66 -20.58
N GLY A 647 26.57 14.88 -19.56
CA GLY A 647 26.83 13.44 -19.50
C GLY A 647 25.96 12.54 -20.37
N ARG A 648 24.92 13.09 -21.03
CA ARG A 648 23.95 12.31 -21.80
C ARG A 648 24.54 11.49 -22.95
N PRO A 649 25.52 11.99 -23.73
CA PRO A 649 26.13 11.21 -24.81
C PRO A 649 27.05 10.08 -24.34
N ALA A 650 27.57 10.13 -23.10
CA ALA A 650 28.65 9.27 -22.63
C ALA A 650 28.34 7.77 -22.76
N GLU A 651 27.16 7.36 -22.35
CA GLU A 651 26.75 5.96 -22.39
C GLU A 651 26.72 5.41 -23.81
N ARG A 652 26.14 6.18 -24.73
CA ARG A 652 26.08 5.81 -26.15
C ARG A 652 27.44 5.80 -26.81
N ALA A 653 28.28 6.79 -26.47
CA ALA A 653 29.64 6.90 -27.00
C ALA A 653 30.49 5.70 -26.61
N VAL A 654 30.50 5.34 -25.34
CA VAL A 654 31.24 4.17 -24.82
C VAL A 654 30.71 2.87 -25.42
N MET A 655 29.40 2.68 -25.48
CA MET A 655 28.80 1.47 -26.06
C MET A 655 29.18 1.30 -27.53
N SER A 656 29.11 2.39 -28.32
CA SER A 656 29.50 2.39 -29.73
C SER A 656 30.98 2.06 -29.92
N TYR A 657 31.85 2.61 -29.07
CA TYR A 657 33.29 2.33 -29.09
C TYR A 657 33.57 0.84 -28.80
N ILE A 658 32.99 0.30 -27.74
CA ILE A 658 33.18 -1.10 -27.35
C ILE A 658 32.67 -2.04 -28.45
N GLN A 659 31.49 -1.77 -29.02
CA GLN A 659 30.94 -2.57 -30.13
C GLN A 659 31.85 -2.52 -31.36
N GLY A 660 32.39 -1.37 -31.71
CA GLY A 660 33.37 -1.22 -32.80
C GLY A 660 34.62 -2.05 -32.56
N LYS A 661 35.19 -1.97 -31.38
CA LYS A 661 36.37 -2.72 -30.97
C LYS A 661 36.14 -4.26 -31.02
N MET A 662 35.00 -4.72 -30.49
CA MET A 662 34.65 -6.15 -30.56
C MET A 662 34.43 -6.63 -31.98
N ALA A 663 33.83 -5.82 -32.87
CA ALA A 663 33.66 -6.17 -34.27
C ALA A 663 34.99 -6.29 -35.04
N GLU A 664 35.97 -5.42 -34.73
CA GLU A 664 37.32 -5.51 -35.26
C GLU A 664 38.00 -6.80 -34.83
N GLU A 665 37.95 -7.16 -33.55
CA GLU A 665 38.54 -8.41 -33.02
C GLU A 665 37.88 -9.66 -33.60
N MET A 666 36.55 -9.64 -33.82
CA MET A 666 35.83 -10.77 -34.44
C MET A 666 36.10 -10.91 -35.94
N ASN A 667 36.45 -9.83 -36.66
CA ASN A 667 36.80 -9.87 -38.08
C ASN A 667 38.28 -10.27 -38.34
N VAL A 668 39.11 -10.30 -37.32
CA VAL A 668 40.53 -10.74 -37.38
C VAL A 668 40.66 -12.25 -37.10
N GLN A 669 39.61 -12.91 -36.58
CA GLN A 669 39.50 -14.36 -36.45
C GLN A 669 38.77 -14.98 -37.64
#